data_e1bea405626d7d4dda1bc9b7aac6189b
#
_entry.id   e1bea405626d7d4dda1bc9b7aac6189b
#
_cell.length_a   1.000
_cell.length_b   1.000
_cell.length_c   1.000
_cell.angle_alpha   90.00
_cell.angle_beta   90.00
_cell.angle_gamma   90.00
#
_symmetry.space_group_name_H-M   'P 1'
#
loop_
_entity.id
_entity.type
_entity.pdbx_description
1 polymer ?
#
loop_
_entity_poly.entity_id
_entity_poly.type
_entity_poly.pdbx_seq_one_letter_code
_entity_poly.pdbx_strand_id
1 'polypeptide(L)'
;MATNLPSGTVTFLFSDIEGSTKVAREHRDIWEAVRARHHTILHSAMDMHAGHVFQIVGDGFCVAFHTAGEALSAAIEAQRGLQTEKWGETPIKVRMGINTGTAQAGSNADGSGGYTGYSALVRTQRVMSAAHGEQILLSVTSADLLLGELPAGVTLRDMKEHRLKGLLNPEHLWQAVAPDLAQDFPALQTLDGIPNNLPIQLTSFIGREKELAEIKNLVEHNRLVTLTGSGGVGKTRHSLQVSAEVLDAFADGVWLVEFGSVSDAGLVSHAVATALGVREDPERPLMASLQDHLEAKTLLLLLDNCEHLLDVCAQVVDALLHSCPHLKILVSSREALGIAGEVTFRVSSLSLPDPDHLPSLESLSQYDSVRLFIERAVAVKSDFLVSRDNAPALAQVCSRLDGIPLAIELAAARVKGLSVEQISKRLDDRFRLLTGGSRTALPRHQTLLAMIEWSYDLLSDAEGALLRRLAVFIGEWTLEAAEAVCADRDSAARVQAVKPIATPDVMDLLLRLVDKSLIVSEERGGQARYRMLETIRQFAREKLSDSGEELPLRARHLEFFLRFSEQAEAKLHTAENMIWLHQLGAEYENLRAALDWARTVDSAQPALRLAKATEQLADVQTLLGVGTQSIPLYQQALTLLPTVDGADKTIEQRLHGKIMLAVMDLKWGVNSEQFQALGQIAAASNDRMVSALEATQGDPPSLERAHLLTILSTYAGFLRVPRDWDLAERFARQALDMAEKFDAPVEVAAALGSLADAYGWRGLLRERLHVVQRRLAVSRDPRCSDMRQRVLVLIDAGDALLLVGEFAEAMPILQEAQGLAHEMQAINLEKAAFDQRLRGLFQLDRWDEILGMDARLREMQRLYPLEQIGVSCFEIAMVASVHALRGELDLAVSEREESNTIMTAISGPTERWGRWQHF
;
A
#
# COMPACT_ATOMS: atom_id res chain seq x y z
N MET A 1 35.53 33.95 21.94
CA MET A 1 34.26 34.64 22.24
C MET A 1 33.18 33.57 22.21
N ALA A 2 32.47 33.36 23.29
CA ALA A 2 31.36 32.39 23.27
C ALA A 2 30.30 32.93 22.29
N THR A 3 30.10 32.25 21.20
CA THR A 3 29.04 32.52 20.23
C THR A 3 27.71 32.32 20.95
N ASN A 4 26.93 33.38 21.08
CA ASN A 4 25.63 33.36 21.74
C ASN A 4 24.62 32.73 20.77
N LEU A 5 24.65 31.41 20.66
CA LEU A 5 23.73 30.67 19.79
C LEU A 5 22.28 30.87 20.26
N PRO A 6 21.31 31.08 19.37
CA PRO A 6 19.89 31.11 19.71
C PRO A 6 19.49 29.88 20.53
N SER A 7 18.61 30.03 21.51
CA SER A 7 18.17 28.94 22.39
C SER A 7 16.70 29.12 22.75
N GLY A 8 16.00 28.03 23.00
CA GLY A 8 14.55 28.03 23.18
C GLY A 8 13.83 27.78 21.87
N THR A 9 12.99 28.69 21.40
CA THR A 9 12.38 28.59 20.04
C THR A 9 13.39 29.13 19.04
N VAL A 10 13.89 28.26 18.16
CA VAL A 10 14.96 28.58 17.19
C VAL A 10 14.45 28.25 15.79
N THR A 11 14.72 29.13 14.84
CA THR A 11 14.47 28.83 13.42
C THR A 11 15.74 28.32 12.75
N PHE A 12 15.67 27.18 12.12
CA PHE A 12 16.76 26.55 11.38
C PHE A 12 16.55 26.71 9.88
N LEU A 13 17.63 27.02 9.18
CA LEU A 13 17.73 26.99 7.72
C LEU A 13 18.82 26.01 7.34
N PHE A 14 18.44 24.98 6.55
CA PHE A 14 19.39 24.05 5.96
C PHE A 14 19.42 24.23 4.47
N SER A 15 20.60 24.12 3.88
CA SER A 15 20.79 24.20 2.43
C SER A 15 21.71 23.10 1.93
N ASP A 16 21.57 22.75 0.65
CA ASP A 16 22.36 21.69 0.01
C ASP A 16 22.38 21.91 -1.52
N ILE A 17 23.48 21.55 -2.19
CA ILE A 17 23.54 21.63 -3.66
C ILE A 17 22.88 20.37 -4.25
N GLU A 18 21.85 20.55 -5.07
CA GLU A 18 21.18 19.44 -5.75
C GLU A 18 22.16 18.69 -6.64
N GLY A 19 22.31 17.37 -6.40
CA GLY A 19 23.21 16.52 -7.18
C GLY A 19 24.70 16.77 -6.99
N SER A 20 25.13 17.38 -5.87
CA SER A 20 26.53 17.74 -5.57
C SER A 20 27.53 16.62 -5.82
N THR A 21 27.18 15.38 -5.45
CA THR A 21 28.04 14.19 -5.68
C THR A 21 28.29 13.92 -7.16
N LYS A 22 27.30 14.14 -8.01
CA LYS A 22 27.42 13.97 -9.47
C LYS A 22 28.30 15.08 -10.04
N VAL A 23 28.03 16.34 -9.67
CA VAL A 23 28.83 17.49 -10.10
C VAL A 23 30.29 17.34 -9.67
N ALA A 24 30.54 16.94 -8.42
CA ALA A 24 31.91 16.70 -7.92
C ALA A 24 32.65 15.58 -8.65
N ARG A 25 31.94 14.59 -9.19
CA ARG A 25 32.51 13.47 -9.94
C ARG A 25 32.81 13.83 -11.39
N GLU A 26 31.92 14.59 -12.03
CA GLU A 26 32.01 14.99 -13.44
C GLU A 26 33.00 16.17 -13.65
N HIS A 27 33.11 17.07 -12.66
CA HIS A 27 33.90 18.31 -12.73
C HIS A 27 34.90 18.43 -11.56
N ARG A 28 35.70 17.39 -11.37
CA ARG A 28 36.58 17.22 -10.21
C ARG A 28 37.62 18.32 -10.07
N ASP A 29 38.12 18.86 -11.17
CA ASP A 29 39.13 19.88 -11.27
C ASP A 29 38.67 21.27 -10.86
N ILE A 30 37.38 21.59 -11.01
CA ILE A 30 36.79 22.89 -10.66
C ILE A 30 35.91 22.85 -9.43
N TRP A 31 35.57 21.67 -8.94
CA TRP A 31 34.60 21.47 -7.84
C TRP A 31 34.97 22.26 -6.58
N GLU A 32 36.24 22.25 -6.19
CA GLU A 32 36.69 22.97 -4.98
C GLU A 32 36.51 24.49 -5.13
N ALA A 33 36.74 25.04 -6.30
CA ALA A 33 36.54 26.48 -6.58
C ALA A 33 35.04 26.83 -6.56
N VAL A 34 34.21 26.01 -7.17
CA VAL A 34 32.75 26.15 -7.19
C VAL A 34 32.21 26.10 -5.76
N ARG A 35 32.64 25.12 -4.97
CA ARG A 35 32.21 24.96 -3.57
C ARG A 35 32.67 26.15 -2.70
N ALA A 36 33.90 26.61 -2.86
CA ALA A 36 34.41 27.77 -2.12
C ALA A 36 33.60 29.03 -2.44
N ARG A 37 33.22 29.22 -3.71
CA ARG A 37 32.42 30.37 -4.14
C ARG A 37 31.01 30.30 -3.58
N HIS A 38 30.38 29.11 -3.63
CA HIS A 38 29.08 28.80 -3.00
C HIS A 38 29.11 29.13 -1.50
N HIS A 39 30.15 28.69 -0.79
CA HIS A 39 30.29 28.99 0.65
C HIS A 39 30.37 30.49 0.91
N THR A 40 31.12 31.25 0.07
CA THR A 40 31.22 32.70 0.22
C THR A 40 29.85 33.41 0.10
N ILE A 41 29.05 33.03 -0.88
CA ILE A 41 27.73 33.61 -1.11
C ILE A 41 26.78 33.30 0.05
N LEU A 42 26.75 32.05 0.50
CA LEU A 42 25.90 31.64 1.62
C LEU A 42 26.33 32.32 2.94
N HIS A 43 27.61 32.33 3.27
CA HIS A 43 28.07 33.06 4.47
C HIS A 43 27.67 34.53 4.44
N SER A 44 27.88 35.22 3.32
CA SER A 44 27.50 36.62 3.18
C SER A 44 26.01 36.86 3.44
N ALA A 45 25.15 36.01 2.84
CA ALA A 45 23.70 36.12 3.06
C ALA A 45 23.27 35.82 4.50
N MET A 46 23.87 34.80 5.13
CA MET A 46 23.57 34.45 6.52
C MET A 46 24.02 35.55 7.50
N ASP A 47 25.24 36.07 7.32
CA ASP A 47 25.77 37.13 8.18
C ASP A 47 24.97 38.44 8.07
N MET A 48 24.47 38.75 6.87
CA MET A 48 23.63 39.93 6.60
C MET A 48 22.32 39.91 7.40
N HIS A 49 21.79 38.70 7.67
CA HIS A 49 20.52 38.50 8.35
C HIS A 49 20.65 37.85 9.74
N ALA A 50 21.78 38.08 10.41
CA ALA A 50 22.04 37.61 11.77
C ALA A 50 21.97 36.08 11.95
N GLY A 51 22.27 35.33 10.90
CA GLY A 51 22.31 33.87 10.90
C GLY A 51 23.57 33.33 11.57
N HIS A 52 23.43 32.33 12.43
CA HIS A 52 24.52 31.64 13.09
C HIS A 52 24.80 30.31 12.43
N VAL A 53 25.82 30.23 11.57
CA VAL A 53 26.27 28.96 10.96
C VAL A 53 26.92 28.11 12.06
N PHE A 54 26.27 27.06 12.48
CA PHE A 54 26.75 26.17 13.52
C PHE A 54 27.36 24.86 13.03
N GLN A 55 27.09 24.52 11.77
CA GLN A 55 27.67 23.33 11.12
C GLN A 55 27.70 23.49 9.61
N ILE A 56 28.73 22.97 8.96
CA ILE A 56 28.84 22.80 7.50
C ILE A 56 29.20 21.34 7.26
N VAL A 57 28.43 20.64 6.42
CA VAL A 57 28.65 19.25 6.08
C VAL A 57 28.80 19.15 4.56
N GLY A 58 30.06 19.06 4.08
CA GLY A 58 30.33 19.09 2.65
C GLY A 58 30.00 20.43 2.01
N ASP A 59 28.95 20.49 1.22
CA ASP A 59 28.36 21.68 0.61
C ASP A 59 27.13 22.20 1.37
N GLY A 60 26.61 21.44 2.34
CA GLY A 60 25.42 21.78 3.10
C GLY A 60 25.68 22.71 4.29
N PHE A 61 24.87 23.75 4.43
CA PHE A 61 24.88 24.69 5.55
C PHE A 61 23.79 24.38 6.55
N CYS A 62 24.14 24.40 7.84
CA CYS A 62 23.20 24.34 8.95
C CYS A 62 23.28 25.65 9.72
N VAL A 63 22.22 26.46 9.67
CA VAL A 63 22.20 27.83 10.20
C VAL A 63 21.03 27.99 11.17
N ALA A 64 21.25 28.71 12.27
CA ALA A 64 20.25 29.03 13.26
C ALA A 64 19.95 30.52 13.29
N PHE A 65 18.68 30.88 13.47
CA PHE A 65 18.18 32.25 13.53
C PHE A 65 17.27 32.45 14.73
N HIS A 66 17.16 33.69 15.21
CA HIS A 66 16.22 34.02 16.25
C HIS A 66 14.77 34.05 15.78
N THR A 67 14.53 34.41 14.48
CA THR A 67 13.19 34.54 13.91
C THR A 67 13.07 33.85 12.55
N ALA A 68 11.83 33.46 12.18
CA ALA A 68 11.54 32.93 10.87
C ALA A 68 11.71 33.97 9.73
N GLY A 69 11.52 35.28 10.05
CA GLY A 69 11.70 36.39 9.09
C GLY A 69 13.16 36.56 8.69
N GLU A 70 14.09 36.47 9.64
CA GLU A 70 15.55 36.53 9.38
C GLU A 70 15.96 35.34 8.49
N ALA A 71 15.51 34.12 8.84
CA ALA A 71 15.81 32.89 8.07
C ALA A 71 15.30 32.98 6.62
N LEU A 72 14.05 33.41 6.42
CA LEU A 72 13.47 33.57 5.10
C LEU A 72 14.20 34.65 4.28
N SER A 73 14.52 35.79 4.89
CA SER A 73 15.27 36.86 4.23
C SER A 73 16.66 36.42 3.81
N ALA A 74 17.37 35.67 4.68
CA ALA A 74 18.66 35.09 4.38
C ALA A 74 18.58 34.07 3.22
N ALA A 75 17.54 33.22 3.21
CA ALA A 75 17.33 32.25 2.13
C ALA A 75 17.11 32.92 0.78
N ILE A 76 16.27 33.96 0.72
CA ILE A 76 15.98 34.72 -0.51
C ILE A 76 17.24 35.43 -1.01
N GLU A 77 17.99 36.09 -0.11
CA GLU A 77 19.24 36.78 -0.47
C GLU A 77 20.30 35.78 -0.98
N ALA A 78 20.42 34.63 -0.36
CA ALA A 78 21.29 33.58 -0.82
C ALA A 78 20.93 33.07 -2.22
N GLN A 79 19.64 32.82 -2.51
CA GLN A 79 19.19 32.41 -3.85
C GLN A 79 19.45 33.48 -4.91
N ARG A 80 19.27 34.74 -4.59
CA ARG A 80 19.61 35.88 -5.46
C ARG A 80 21.11 35.91 -5.77
N GLY A 81 21.94 35.76 -4.74
CA GLY A 81 23.39 35.69 -4.89
C GLY A 81 23.85 34.54 -5.77
N LEU A 82 23.24 33.36 -5.58
CA LEU A 82 23.51 32.16 -6.37
C LEU A 82 23.07 32.32 -7.82
N GLN A 83 21.93 32.95 -8.09
CA GLN A 83 21.40 33.17 -9.43
C GLN A 83 22.22 34.19 -10.23
N THR A 84 22.77 35.21 -9.57
CA THR A 84 23.57 36.26 -10.22
C THR A 84 25.02 35.85 -10.46
N GLU A 85 25.49 34.79 -9.80
CA GLU A 85 26.85 34.29 -9.90
C GLU A 85 27.09 33.61 -11.26
N LYS A 86 28.33 33.80 -11.77
CA LYS A 86 28.76 33.18 -13.04
C LYS A 86 29.44 31.84 -12.78
N TRP A 87 28.71 30.77 -12.86
CA TRP A 87 29.14 29.40 -12.60
C TRP A 87 29.94 28.75 -13.76
N GLY A 88 30.12 29.43 -14.90
CA GLY A 88 30.80 28.86 -16.08
C GLY A 88 29.98 27.73 -16.70
N GLU A 89 30.66 26.62 -16.97
CA GLU A 89 30.00 25.42 -17.56
C GLU A 89 29.26 24.54 -16.55
N THR A 90 29.30 24.88 -15.26
CA THR A 90 28.74 24.03 -14.19
C THR A 90 27.80 24.85 -13.29
N PRO A 91 26.59 25.20 -13.75
CA PRO A 91 25.62 25.87 -12.91
C PRO A 91 25.20 24.96 -11.75
N ILE A 92 25.24 25.52 -10.51
CA ILE A 92 24.78 24.80 -9.32
C ILE A 92 23.42 25.32 -8.91
N LYS A 93 22.58 24.43 -8.39
CA LYS A 93 21.25 24.74 -7.86
C LYS A 93 21.19 24.32 -6.42
N VAL A 94 20.78 25.24 -5.54
CA VAL A 94 20.77 25.01 -4.10
C VAL A 94 19.32 24.93 -3.60
N ARG A 95 18.99 23.86 -2.94
CA ARG A 95 17.71 23.68 -2.24
C ARG A 95 17.82 24.15 -0.80
N MET A 96 16.73 24.73 -0.27
CA MET A 96 16.69 25.28 1.08
C MET A 96 15.43 24.86 1.82
N GLY A 97 15.57 24.55 3.11
CA GLY A 97 14.46 24.20 4.01
C GLY A 97 14.51 24.99 5.30
N ILE A 98 13.39 25.54 5.72
CA ILE A 98 13.25 26.34 6.94
C ILE A 98 12.25 25.68 7.88
N ASN A 99 12.63 25.49 9.13
CA ASN A 99 11.77 24.97 10.18
C ASN A 99 12.04 25.64 11.52
N THR A 100 10.99 25.91 12.28
CA THR A 100 11.08 26.46 13.63
C THR A 100 10.69 25.42 14.67
N GLY A 101 11.52 25.29 15.71
CA GLY A 101 11.26 24.33 16.78
C GLY A 101 12.05 24.63 18.04
N THR A 102 11.81 23.86 19.11
CA THR A 102 12.51 24.01 20.38
C THR A 102 13.87 23.34 20.30
N ALA A 103 14.95 24.10 20.65
CA ALA A 103 16.30 23.58 20.68
C ALA A 103 17.12 24.28 21.77
N GLN A 104 18.11 23.58 22.35
CA GLN A 104 19.02 24.13 23.31
C GLN A 104 20.43 24.15 22.74
N ALA A 105 21.10 25.28 22.88
CA ALA A 105 22.51 25.41 22.51
C ALA A 105 23.38 24.51 23.40
N GLY A 106 24.27 23.76 22.78
CA GLY A 106 25.23 22.86 23.42
C GLY A 106 26.60 22.96 22.75
N SER A 107 27.56 22.16 23.19
CA SER A 107 28.86 22.04 22.54
C SER A 107 29.02 20.68 21.91
N ASN A 108 29.50 20.64 20.67
CA ASN A 108 29.89 19.43 19.99
C ASN A 108 31.16 18.81 20.62
N ALA A 109 31.46 17.55 20.29
CA ALA A 109 32.63 16.84 20.82
C ALA A 109 34.00 17.49 20.46
N ASP A 110 34.02 18.32 19.41
CA ASP A 110 35.18 19.09 18.97
C ASP A 110 35.28 20.48 19.62
N GLY A 111 34.37 20.82 20.56
CA GLY A 111 34.31 22.12 21.20
C GLY A 111 33.63 23.21 20.37
N SER A 112 33.13 22.92 19.20
CA SER A 112 32.30 23.83 18.42
C SER A 112 30.89 23.93 19.02
N GLY A 113 30.21 25.07 18.80
CA GLY A 113 28.82 25.24 19.20
C GLY A 113 27.92 24.36 18.39
N GLY A 114 26.94 23.71 19.02
CA GLY A 114 25.95 22.83 18.38
C GLY A 114 24.60 22.93 19.08
N TYR A 115 23.68 22.06 18.67
CA TYR A 115 22.32 22.03 19.24
C TYR A 115 21.97 20.65 19.77
N THR A 116 21.34 20.61 20.94
CA THR A 116 20.57 19.50 21.44
C THR A 116 19.09 19.79 21.16
N GLY A 117 18.41 18.93 20.44
CA GLY A 117 17.04 19.18 19.94
C GLY A 117 16.86 18.48 18.61
N TYR A 118 17.17 17.19 18.61
CA TYR A 118 17.27 16.34 17.42
C TYR A 118 16.04 16.42 16.50
N SER A 119 14.82 16.53 17.06
CA SER A 119 13.58 16.57 16.29
C SER A 119 13.45 17.80 15.38
N ALA A 120 13.86 18.99 15.85
CA ALA A 120 13.80 20.22 15.05
C ALA A 120 14.81 20.20 13.89
N LEU A 121 16.03 19.71 14.14
CA LEU A 121 17.08 19.60 13.14
C LEU A 121 16.72 18.57 12.07
N VAL A 122 16.25 17.39 12.48
CA VAL A 122 15.78 16.34 11.54
C VAL A 122 14.64 16.86 10.69
N ARG A 123 13.64 17.54 11.27
CA ARG A 123 12.52 18.11 10.51
C ARG A 123 13.03 19.13 9.48
N THR A 124 13.96 20.02 9.86
CA THR A 124 14.56 20.99 8.93
C THR A 124 15.25 20.27 7.76
N GLN A 125 16.03 19.22 8.04
CA GLN A 125 16.68 18.41 7.02
C GLN A 125 15.67 17.78 6.06
N ARG A 126 14.55 17.28 6.57
CA ARG A 126 13.51 16.65 5.75
C ARG A 126 12.75 17.65 4.89
N VAL A 127 12.45 18.84 5.43
CA VAL A 127 11.85 19.95 4.65
C VAL A 127 12.79 20.37 3.52
N MET A 128 14.08 20.53 3.78
CA MET A 128 15.09 20.84 2.76
C MET A 128 15.16 19.74 1.69
N SER A 129 15.19 18.48 2.11
CA SER A 129 15.34 17.35 1.17
C SER A 129 14.14 17.17 0.24
N ALA A 130 12.97 17.71 0.61
CA ALA A 130 11.77 17.69 -0.25
C ALA A 130 11.81 18.76 -1.35
N ALA A 131 12.69 19.74 -1.24
CA ALA A 131 12.84 20.84 -2.19
C ALA A 131 13.68 20.44 -3.41
N HIS A 132 13.42 21.08 -4.54
CA HIS A 132 14.28 21.11 -5.71
C HIS A 132 15.35 22.21 -5.59
N GLY A 133 16.40 22.11 -6.39
CA GLY A 133 17.38 23.19 -6.49
C GLY A 133 16.73 24.52 -6.88
N GLU A 134 17.14 25.61 -6.22
CA GLU A 134 16.56 26.98 -6.31
C GLU A 134 15.24 27.17 -5.54
N GLN A 135 14.64 26.08 -4.94
CA GLN A 135 13.40 26.14 -4.17
C GLN A 135 13.67 26.38 -2.67
N ILE A 136 12.82 27.20 -2.04
CA ILE A 136 12.81 27.44 -0.59
C ILE A 136 11.49 26.91 -0.03
N LEU A 137 11.57 25.85 0.80
CA LEU A 137 10.42 25.29 1.50
C LEU A 137 10.43 25.66 2.99
N LEU A 138 9.22 25.80 3.54
CA LEU A 138 9.00 26.07 4.97
C LEU A 138 8.05 25.04 5.56
N SER A 139 8.31 24.66 6.81
CA SER A 139 7.32 23.93 7.62
C SER A 139 6.14 24.85 7.99
N VAL A 140 5.00 24.25 8.33
CA VAL A 140 3.83 24.99 8.82
C VAL A 140 4.18 25.90 10.00
N THR A 141 4.98 25.43 10.96
CA THR A 141 5.40 26.20 12.12
C THR A 141 6.15 27.49 11.73
N SER A 142 7.03 27.42 10.73
CA SER A 142 7.74 28.60 10.25
C SER A 142 6.83 29.52 9.42
N ALA A 143 5.94 28.95 8.62
CA ALA A 143 4.99 29.72 7.82
C ALA A 143 4.00 30.51 8.70
N ASP A 144 3.47 29.89 9.75
CA ASP A 144 2.56 30.52 10.71
C ASP A 144 3.20 31.73 11.42
N LEU A 145 4.49 31.63 11.77
CA LEU A 145 5.24 32.72 12.38
C LEU A 145 5.52 33.90 11.42
N LEU A 146 5.36 33.68 10.12
CA LEU A 146 5.54 34.68 9.07
C LEU A 146 4.23 35.35 8.65
N LEU A 147 3.08 34.88 9.14
CA LEU A 147 1.78 35.45 8.82
C LEU A 147 1.70 36.93 9.27
N GLY A 148 1.68 37.84 8.29
CA GLY A 148 1.64 39.29 8.52
C GLY A 148 3.01 40.01 8.55
N GLU A 149 4.13 39.29 8.48
CA GLU A 149 5.51 39.80 8.53
C GLU A 149 6.38 39.34 7.34
N LEU A 150 5.77 39.03 6.19
CA LEU A 150 6.52 38.62 5.00
C LEU A 150 7.31 39.79 4.41
N PRO A 151 8.54 39.57 3.90
CA PRO A 151 9.30 40.55 3.17
C PRO A 151 8.51 41.11 1.97
N ALA A 152 8.76 42.36 1.61
CA ALA A 152 8.02 43.05 0.54
C ALA A 152 8.12 42.26 -0.80
N GLY A 153 6.96 41.95 -1.38
CA GLY A 153 6.86 41.23 -2.65
C GLY A 153 6.98 39.72 -2.52
N VAL A 154 7.20 39.16 -1.33
CA VAL A 154 7.25 37.70 -1.09
C VAL A 154 5.88 37.20 -0.68
N THR A 155 5.49 36.03 -1.21
CA THR A 155 4.27 35.32 -0.83
C THR A 155 4.58 33.87 -0.48
N LEU A 156 3.68 33.22 0.24
CA LEU A 156 3.78 31.79 0.54
C LEU A 156 2.73 31.05 -0.31
N ARG A 157 3.19 30.06 -1.07
CA ARG A 157 2.33 29.15 -1.83
C ARG A 157 2.09 27.90 -0.98
N ASP A 158 0.84 27.52 -0.78
CA ASP A 158 0.45 26.31 -0.08
C ASP A 158 0.79 25.07 -0.94
N MET A 159 1.70 24.23 -0.44
CA MET A 159 2.11 23.00 -1.11
C MET A 159 1.34 21.78 -0.60
N LYS A 160 0.39 21.95 0.35
CA LYS A 160 -0.40 20.90 0.98
C LYS A 160 0.41 20.04 1.97
N GLU A 161 -0.24 18.96 2.45
CA GLU A 161 0.39 17.97 3.32
C GLU A 161 1.17 16.95 2.50
N HIS A 162 2.39 16.66 2.96
CA HIS A 162 3.29 15.69 2.34
C HIS A 162 3.92 14.77 3.37
N ARG A 163 4.07 13.50 3.00
CA ARG A 163 4.83 12.52 3.80
C ARG A 163 6.32 12.71 3.54
N LEU A 164 7.01 13.24 4.52
CA LEU A 164 8.46 13.42 4.47
C LEU A 164 9.18 12.17 4.99
N LYS A 165 10.31 11.84 4.37
CA LYS A 165 11.11 10.67 4.71
C LYS A 165 11.50 10.69 6.19
N GLY A 166 11.15 9.63 6.94
CA GLY A 166 11.51 9.50 8.36
C GLY A 166 10.78 10.42 9.34
N LEU A 167 9.75 11.16 8.94
CA LEU A 167 8.80 11.81 9.83
C LEU A 167 7.56 10.96 10.03
N LEU A 168 7.02 10.96 11.25
CA LEU A 168 5.87 10.14 11.64
C LEU A 168 4.56 10.62 11.03
N ASN A 169 4.38 11.94 11.03
CA ASN A 169 3.16 12.58 10.55
C ASN A 169 3.42 13.32 9.23
N PRO A 170 2.42 13.43 8.35
CA PRO A 170 2.49 14.34 7.22
C PRO A 170 2.85 15.75 7.68
N GLU A 171 3.64 16.44 6.89
CA GLU A 171 4.05 17.83 7.13
C GLU A 171 3.39 18.73 6.11
N HIS A 172 2.69 19.76 6.58
CA HIS A 172 2.15 20.79 5.71
C HIS A 172 3.29 21.75 5.31
N LEU A 173 3.57 21.80 4.02
CA LEU A 173 4.69 22.56 3.47
C LEU A 173 4.19 23.82 2.77
N TRP A 174 5.06 24.85 2.82
CA TRP A 174 4.87 26.09 2.13
C TRP A 174 6.10 26.42 1.28
N GLN A 175 5.88 26.93 0.06
CA GLN A 175 6.97 27.45 -0.77
C GLN A 175 7.04 28.97 -0.68
N ALA A 176 8.23 29.52 -0.42
CA ALA A 176 8.45 30.94 -0.56
C ALA A 176 8.53 31.33 -2.05
N VAL A 177 7.73 32.30 -2.46
CA VAL A 177 7.67 32.80 -3.83
C VAL A 177 8.08 34.27 -3.85
N ALA A 178 9.19 34.57 -4.52
CA ALA A 178 9.67 35.93 -4.77
C ALA A 178 9.63 36.21 -6.29
N PRO A 179 9.28 37.44 -6.74
CA PRO A 179 9.07 37.74 -8.17
C PRO A 179 10.30 37.56 -9.06
N ASP A 180 11.48 37.65 -8.48
CA ASP A 180 12.79 37.58 -9.12
C ASP A 180 13.50 36.24 -9.00
N LEU A 181 12.86 35.26 -8.36
CA LEU A 181 13.35 33.88 -8.22
C LEU A 181 12.48 32.89 -9.00
N ALA A 182 12.98 31.69 -9.21
CA ALA A 182 12.20 30.61 -9.80
C ALA A 182 10.95 30.31 -8.95
N GLN A 183 9.80 30.18 -9.58
CA GLN A 183 8.52 30.02 -8.88
C GLN A 183 7.88 28.66 -9.09
N ASP A 184 8.09 28.07 -10.27
CA ASP A 184 7.47 26.80 -10.65
C ASP A 184 8.52 25.68 -10.66
N PHE A 185 8.19 24.61 -9.97
CA PHE A 185 9.05 23.46 -9.77
C PHE A 185 8.23 22.19 -10.06
N PRO A 186 8.89 21.06 -10.37
CA PRO A 186 8.24 19.77 -10.43
C PRO A 186 7.57 19.41 -9.08
N ALA A 187 6.83 18.29 -9.04
CA ALA A 187 6.28 17.77 -7.78
C ALA A 187 7.40 17.59 -6.73
N LEU A 188 7.08 17.91 -5.46
CA LEU A 188 8.07 17.83 -4.38
C LEU A 188 8.67 16.42 -4.25
N GLN A 189 9.94 16.35 -3.87
CA GLN A 189 10.67 15.10 -3.62
C GLN A 189 10.23 14.47 -2.28
N THR A 190 8.98 14.03 -2.23
CA THR A 190 8.32 13.46 -1.05
C THR A 190 7.94 12.00 -1.31
N LEU A 191 7.56 11.27 -0.25
CA LEU A 191 7.08 9.89 -0.41
C LEU A 191 5.81 9.79 -1.28
N ASP A 192 5.07 10.89 -1.43
CA ASP A 192 3.84 10.96 -2.22
C ASP A 192 4.11 11.26 -3.71
N GLY A 193 5.31 11.73 -4.05
CA GLY A 193 5.69 12.13 -5.42
C GLY A 193 6.20 10.99 -6.30
N ILE A 194 6.57 9.86 -5.72
CA ILE A 194 7.11 8.68 -6.44
C ILE A 194 6.27 7.46 -6.05
N PRO A 195 5.90 6.59 -7.01
CA PRO A 195 5.08 5.41 -6.71
C PRO A 195 5.70 4.54 -5.61
N ASN A 196 4.96 4.23 -4.56
CA ASN A 196 5.41 3.31 -3.51
C ASN A 196 4.23 2.82 -2.66
N ASN A 197 4.40 1.66 -2.01
CA ASN A 197 3.46 1.13 -1.03
C ASN A 197 4.10 1.00 0.38
N LEU A 198 5.13 1.80 0.68
CA LEU A 198 5.82 1.74 1.96
C LEU A 198 4.88 2.16 3.10
N PRO A 199 4.81 1.38 4.20
CA PRO A 199 3.97 1.69 5.35
C PRO A 199 4.52 2.90 6.11
N ILE A 200 3.62 3.65 6.75
CA ILE A 200 3.97 4.75 7.64
C ILE A 200 4.64 4.16 8.88
N GLN A 201 5.85 4.64 9.22
CA GLN A 201 6.54 4.22 10.42
C GLN A 201 6.00 4.98 11.63
N LEU A 202 5.36 4.29 12.57
CA LEU A 202 4.74 4.90 13.77
C LEU A 202 5.74 5.29 14.86
N THR A 203 6.99 4.83 14.79
CA THR A 203 8.04 5.10 15.77
C THR A 203 9.33 5.50 15.07
N SER A 204 10.09 6.42 15.69
CA SER A 204 11.39 6.87 15.19
C SER A 204 12.38 5.72 14.99
N PHE A 205 13.22 5.82 13.98
CA PHE A 205 14.37 4.96 13.78
C PHE A 205 15.57 5.52 14.55
N ILE A 206 16.15 4.73 15.43
CA ILE A 206 17.17 5.21 16.37
C ILE A 206 18.51 4.59 16.05
N GLY A 207 19.53 5.46 15.92
CA GLY A 207 20.91 5.09 15.66
C GLY A 207 21.12 4.44 14.30
N ARG A 208 22.25 3.74 14.17
CA ARG A 208 22.61 2.93 13.00
C ARG A 208 22.79 3.73 11.71
N GLU A 209 23.15 5.00 11.82
CA GLU A 209 23.39 5.88 10.66
C GLU A 209 24.49 5.31 9.74
N LYS A 210 25.47 4.60 10.32
CA LYS A 210 26.54 3.94 9.56
C LYS A 210 26.02 2.74 8.76
N GLU A 211 25.25 1.85 9.43
CA GLU A 211 24.67 0.68 8.76
C GLU A 211 23.68 1.10 7.66
N LEU A 212 22.87 2.15 7.89
CA LEU A 212 21.98 2.69 6.86
C LEU A 212 22.77 3.20 5.66
N ALA A 213 23.86 3.95 5.89
CA ALA A 213 24.73 4.44 4.82
C ALA A 213 25.40 3.28 4.04
N GLU A 214 25.83 2.23 4.73
CA GLU A 214 26.42 1.04 4.12
C GLU A 214 25.37 0.27 3.27
N ILE A 215 24.18 0.01 3.83
CA ILE A 215 23.11 -0.68 3.10
C ILE A 215 22.68 0.15 1.89
N LYS A 216 22.53 1.47 2.05
CA LYS A 216 22.23 2.38 0.95
C LYS A 216 23.26 2.26 -0.16
N ASN A 217 24.54 2.31 0.17
CA ASN A 217 25.63 2.14 -0.79
C ASN A 217 25.57 0.75 -1.47
N LEU A 218 25.24 -0.32 -0.73
CA LEU A 218 25.08 -1.65 -1.31
C LEU A 218 23.91 -1.70 -2.30
N VAL A 219 22.77 -1.12 -1.96
CA VAL A 219 21.58 -1.05 -2.84
C VAL A 219 21.88 -0.20 -4.09
N GLU A 220 22.64 0.88 -3.96
CA GLU A 220 23.05 1.71 -5.11
C GLU A 220 23.94 0.98 -6.10
N HIS A 221 24.80 0.07 -5.64
CA HIS A 221 25.83 -0.57 -6.48
C HIS A 221 25.53 -2.04 -6.84
N ASN A 222 24.60 -2.69 -6.18
CA ASN A 222 24.26 -4.08 -6.41
C ASN A 222 22.79 -4.24 -6.80
N ARG A 223 22.49 -5.32 -7.51
CA ARG A 223 21.11 -5.63 -7.93
C ARG A 223 20.35 -6.47 -6.90
N LEU A 224 21.06 -7.20 -6.07
CA LEU A 224 20.47 -8.02 -5.01
C LEU A 224 21.24 -7.82 -3.71
N VAL A 225 20.54 -7.34 -2.71
CA VAL A 225 21.05 -7.19 -1.34
C VAL A 225 20.14 -7.94 -0.38
N THR A 226 20.71 -8.81 0.44
CA THR A 226 19.96 -9.55 1.46
C THR A 226 20.39 -9.13 2.87
N LEU A 227 19.45 -8.56 3.62
CA LEU A 227 19.64 -8.24 5.03
C LEU A 227 19.43 -9.49 5.86
N THR A 228 20.49 -10.01 6.44
CA THR A 228 20.46 -11.21 7.27
C THR A 228 20.55 -10.87 8.76
N GLY A 229 20.04 -11.73 9.62
CA GLY A 229 20.15 -11.59 11.08
C GLY A 229 19.04 -12.26 11.86
N SER A 230 19.19 -12.30 13.18
CA SER A 230 18.22 -12.91 14.09
C SER A 230 16.86 -12.20 14.07
N GLY A 231 15.81 -12.88 14.54
CA GLY A 231 14.51 -12.26 14.75
C GLY A 231 14.61 -11.05 15.71
N GLY A 232 13.83 -10.02 15.47
CA GLY A 232 13.78 -8.83 16.34
C GLY A 232 14.97 -7.87 16.26
N VAL A 233 15.99 -8.16 15.41
CA VAL A 233 17.17 -7.28 15.25
C VAL A 233 16.88 -6.03 14.44
N GLY A 234 15.73 -5.97 13.77
CA GLY A 234 15.27 -4.79 13.02
C GLY A 234 15.54 -4.84 11.51
N LYS A 235 15.68 -6.02 10.89
CA LYS A 235 15.86 -6.18 9.43
C LYS A 235 14.81 -5.42 8.62
N THR A 236 13.53 -5.69 8.89
CA THR A 236 12.39 -5.03 8.25
C THR A 236 12.47 -3.49 8.40
N ARG A 237 12.81 -2.99 9.60
CA ARG A 237 12.93 -1.54 9.80
C ARG A 237 14.09 -0.92 9.03
N HIS A 238 15.22 -1.63 8.89
CA HIS A 238 16.32 -1.17 8.04
C HIS A 238 15.94 -1.15 6.57
N SER A 239 15.30 -2.22 6.09
CA SER A 239 14.89 -2.30 4.69
C SER A 239 13.88 -1.19 4.35
N LEU A 240 12.90 -0.91 5.22
CA LEU A 240 11.94 0.18 5.03
C LEU A 240 12.62 1.56 5.07
N GLN A 241 13.51 1.78 6.05
CA GLN A 241 14.22 3.06 6.19
C GLN A 241 15.12 3.35 5.00
N VAL A 242 15.95 2.38 4.58
CA VAL A 242 16.81 2.52 3.41
C VAL A 242 15.98 2.71 2.14
N SER A 243 14.91 1.93 1.98
CA SER A 243 14.01 2.03 0.82
C SER A 243 13.39 3.43 0.70
N ALA A 244 12.97 4.02 1.83
CA ALA A 244 12.47 5.40 1.85
C ALA A 244 13.58 6.43 1.51
N GLU A 245 14.83 6.16 1.90
CA GLU A 245 15.95 7.07 1.63
C GLU A 245 16.45 7.01 0.18
N VAL A 246 16.32 5.87 -0.48
CA VAL A 246 16.76 5.70 -1.88
C VAL A 246 15.62 5.88 -2.89
N LEU A 247 14.42 6.22 -2.45
CA LEU A 247 13.22 6.30 -3.30
C LEU A 247 13.45 7.12 -4.58
N ASP A 248 14.17 8.24 -4.47
CA ASP A 248 14.46 9.15 -5.58
C ASP A 248 15.36 8.54 -6.68
N ALA A 249 16.04 7.44 -6.38
CA ALA A 249 16.87 6.73 -7.35
C ALA A 249 16.06 5.78 -8.25
N PHE A 250 14.78 5.58 -7.96
CA PHE A 250 13.92 4.62 -8.64
C PHE A 250 12.70 5.30 -9.26
N ALA A 251 12.78 5.62 -10.53
CA ALA A 251 11.73 6.36 -11.25
C ALA A 251 10.37 5.61 -11.24
N ASP A 252 10.39 4.28 -11.27
CA ASP A 252 9.20 3.42 -11.21
C ASP A 252 8.85 2.98 -9.77
N GLY A 253 9.54 3.56 -8.78
CA GLY A 253 9.18 3.46 -7.38
C GLY A 253 9.82 2.33 -6.58
N VAL A 254 9.30 2.20 -5.36
CA VAL A 254 9.73 1.19 -4.37
C VAL A 254 8.51 0.41 -3.89
N TRP A 255 8.60 -0.92 -3.99
CA TRP A 255 7.47 -1.79 -3.74
C TRP A 255 7.79 -2.85 -2.71
N LEU A 256 7.03 -2.85 -1.62
CA LEU A 256 7.12 -3.81 -0.52
C LEU A 256 6.22 -5.01 -0.77
N VAL A 257 6.77 -6.20 -0.56
CA VAL A 257 6.05 -7.48 -0.49
C VAL A 257 6.33 -8.11 0.87
N GLU A 258 5.30 -8.27 1.69
CA GLU A 258 5.41 -8.88 3.02
C GLU A 258 5.00 -10.36 2.95
N PHE A 259 5.93 -11.27 3.23
CA PHE A 259 5.64 -12.71 3.21
C PHE A 259 5.23 -13.27 4.58
N GLY A 260 5.19 -12.45 5.63
CA GLY A 260 4.85 -12.92 6.99
C GLY A 260 3.51 -13.65 7.09
N SER A 261 2.54 -13.31 6.25
CA SER A 261 1.23 -13.97 6.18
C SER A 261 1.13 -15.07 5.11
N VAL A 262 2.11 -15.17 4.19
CA VAL A 262 2.10 -16.15 3.10
C VAL A 262 2.67 -17.46 3.58
N SER A 263 1.86 -18.49 3.69
CA SER A 263 2.29 -19.83 4.12
C SER A 263 2.48 -20.84 2.97
N ASP A 264 1.91 -20.54 1.79
CA ASP A 264 1.99 -21.41 0.62
C ASP A 264 3.05 -20.88 -0.36
N ALA A 265 4.02 -21.72 -0.65
CA ALA A 265 5.09 -21.43 -1.62
C ALA A 265 4.56 -21.05 -3.03
N GLY A 266 3.44 -21.64 -3.45
CA GLY A 266 2.81 -21.33 -4.72
C GLY A 266 2.30 -19.88 -4.84
N LEU A 267 2.14 -19.17 -3.72
CA LEU A 267 1.62 -17.80 -3.68
C LEU A 267 2.70 -16.71 -3.70
N VAL A 268 3.98 -17.05 -3.66
CA VAL A 268 5.07 -16.07 -3.63
C VAL A 268 5.02 -15.15 -4.86
N SER A 269 4.94 -15.71 -6.07
CA SER A 269 4.83 -14.92 -7.29
C SER A 269 3.55 -14.07 -7.32
N HIS A 270 2.45 -14.57 -6.76
CA HIS A 270 1.19 -13.84 -6.66
C HIS A 270 1.28 -12.65 -5.69
N ALA A 271 1.96 -12.82 -4.55
CA ALA A 271 2.19 -11.73 -3.62
C ALA A 271 3.02 -10.61 -4.27
N VAL A 272 4.04 -10.97 -5.05
CA VAL A 272 4.84 -10.01 -5.82
C VAL A 272 3.98 -9.31 -6.87
N ALA A 273 3.18 -10.06 -7.63
CA ALA A 273 2.29 -9.51 -8.64
C ALA A 273 1.26 -8.55 -8.02
N THR A 274 0.64 -8.94 -6.92
CA THR A 274 -0.33 -8.11 -6.20
C THR A 274 0.29 -6.80 -5.73
N ALA A 275 1.48 -6.84 -5.12
CA ALA A 275 2.16 -5.64 -4.65
C ALA A 275 2.51 -4.68 -5.79
N LEU A 276 2.89 -5.21 -6.96
CA LEU A 276 3.24 -4.44 -8.15
C LEU A 276 2.01 -4.05 -8.99
N GLY A 277 0.83 -4.52 -8.63
CA GLY A 277 -0.38 -4.33 -9.42
C GLY A 277 -0.39 -5.10 -10.75
N VAL A 278 0.47 -6.12 -10.88
CA VAL A 278 0.54 -6.97 -12.08
C VAL A 278 -0.63 -7.94 -12.08
N ARG A 279 -1.45 -7.87 -13.10
CA ARG A 279 -2.53 -8.83 -13.31
C ARG A 279 -1.96 -10.14 -13.83
N GLU A 280 -2.52 -11.22 -13.33
CA GLU A 280 -2.28 -12.51 -13.94
C GLU A 280 -2.82 -12.52 -15.37
N ASP A 281 -1.92 -12.85 -16.30
CA ASP A 281 -2.31 -13.19 -17.64
C ASP A 281 -2.57 -14.71 -17.65
N PRO A 282 -3.82 -15.17 -17.86
CA PRO A 282 -4.13 -16.59 -17.89
C PRO A 282 -3.37 -17.35 -18.99
N GLU A 283 -2.76 -16.65 -19.92
CA GLU A 283 -2.04 -17.23 -21.05
C GLU A 283 -0.54 -17.35 -20.83
N ARG A 284 -0.05 -16.68 -19.80
CA ARG A 284 1.37 -16.69 -19.48
C ARG A 284 1.58 -17.17 -18.04
N PRO A 285 2.62 -17.92 -17.80
CA PRO A 285 3.06 -18.13 -16.42
C PRO A 285 3.19 -16.76 -15.76
N LEU A 286 2.64 -16.57 -14.58
CA LEU A 286 2.67 -15.30 -13.84
C LEU A 286 4.08 -14.70 -13.77
N MET A 287 5.09 -15.58 -13.70
CA MET A 287 6.48 -15.19 -13.73
C MET A 287 6.86 -14.46 -15.04
N ALA A 288 6.35 -14.91 -16.20
CA ALA A 288 6.61 -14.24 -17.47
C ALA A 288 5.95 -12.85 -17.52
N SER A 289 4.73 -12.71 -16.97
CA SER A 289 4.05 -11.41 -16.85
C SER A 289 4.81 -10.46 -15.93
N LEU A 290 5.36 -10.96 -14.80
CA LEU A 290 6.21 -10.19 -13.92
C LEU A 290 7.50 -9.73 -14.61
N GLN A 291 8.13 -10.60 -15.38
CA GLN A 291 9.34 -10.29 -16.14
C GLN A 291 9.10 -9.19 -17.17
N ASP A 292 8.05 -9.33 -18.00
CA ASP A 292 7.70 -8.33 -19.01
C ASP A 292 7.36 -6.97 -18.36
N HIS A 293 6.61 -6.99 -17.25
CA HIS A 293 6.25 -5.77 -16.52
C HIS A 293 7.48 -5.03 -15.94
N LEU A 294 8.49 -5.77 -15.52
CA LEU A 294 9.66 -5.24 -14.84
C LEU A 294 10.86 -5.01 -15.77
N GLU A 295 10.88 -5.53 -17.01
CA GLU A 295 12.02 -5.52 -17.91
C GLU A 295 12.59 -4.12 -18.16
N ALA A 296 11.71 -3.15 -18.41
CA ALA A 296 12.08 -1.76 -18.71
C ALA A 296 12.10 -0.84 -17.47
N LYS A 297 11.66 -1.32 -16.29
CA LYS A 297 11.46 -0.49 -15.11
C LYS A 297 12.70 -0.34 -14.25
N THR A 298 12.91 0.88 -13.78
CA THR A 298 13.94 1.21 -12.77
C THR A 298 13.26 1.25 -11.41
N LEU A 299 13.22 0.11 -10.72
CA LEU A 299 12.39 -0.14 -9.55
C LEU A 299 13.18 -0.89 -8.47
N LEU A 300 12.89 -0.59 -7.20
CA LEU A 300 13.34 -1.37 -6.05
C LEU A 300 12.21 -2.24 -5.53
N LEU A 301 12.40 -3.55 -5.54
CA LEU A 301 11.50 -4.52 -4.93
C LEU A 301 12.02 -4.92 -3.55
N LEU A 302 11.22 -4.69 -2.53
CA LEU A 302 11.52 -5.05 -1.16
C LEU A 302 10.76 -6.32 -0.78
N LEU A 303 11.46 -7.41 -0.51
CA LEU A 303 10.91 -8.70 -0.10
C LEU A 303 11.18 -8.91 1.39
N ASP A 304 10.13 -8.82 2.20
CA ASP A 304 10.27 -8.92 3.66
C ASP A 304 9.83 -10.27 4.21
N ASN A 305 10.61 -10.78 5.17
CA ASN A 305 10.32 -12.01 5.91
C ASN A 305 10.33 -13.29 5.04
N CYS A 306 11.38 -13.47 4.23
CA CYS A 306 11.52 -14.60 3.30
C CYS A 306 11.91 -15.94 3.96
N GLU A 307 12.23 -15.94 5.26
CA GLU A 307 12.87 -17.09 5.95
C GLU A 307 12.14 -18.43 5.87
N HIS A 308 10.82 -18.44 5.72
CA HIS A 308 10.02 -19.67 5.63
C HIS A 308 9.67 -20.08 4.19
N LEU A 309 10.08 -19.27 3.20
CA LEU A 309 9.84 -19.46 1.76
C LEU A 309 11.13 -19.34 0.94
N LEU A 310 12.30 -19.58 1.54
CA LEU A 310 13.63 -19.29 0.98
C LEU A 310 13.81 -19.84 -0.44
N ASP A 311 13.54 -21.14 -0.65
CA ASP A 311 13.77 -21.79 -1.94
C ASP A 311 12.92 -21.18 -3.07
N VAL A 312 11.67 -20.84 -2.79
CA VAL A 312 10.78 -20.25 -3.80
C VAL A 312 11.10 -18.76 -4.01
N CYS A 313 11.41 -18.04 -2.95
CA CYS A 313 11.87 -16.65 -3.07
C CYS A 313 13.17 -16.59 -3.89
N ALA A 314 14.11 -17.52 -3.66
CA ALA A 314 15.34 -17.63 -4.44
C ALA A 314 15.04 -17.84 -5.94
N GLN A 315 14.13 -18.75 -6.28
CA GLN A 315 13.74 -19.01 -7.67
C GLN A 315 13.09 -17.79 -8.33
N VAL A 316 12.18 -17.11 -7.63
CA VAL A 316 11.52 -15.90 -8.13
C VAL A 316 12.52 -14.77 -8.34
N VAL A 317 13.38 -14.51 -7.36
CA VAL A 317 14.41 -13.45 -7.42
C VAL A 317 15.39 -13.74 -8.55
N ASP A 318 15.88 -14.96 -8.68
CA ASP A 318 16.81 -15.37 -9.75
C ASP A 318 16.19 -15.16 -11.14
N ALA A 319 14.96 -15.62 -11.34
CA ALA A 319 14.22 -15.46 -12.58
C ALA A 319 14.00 -13.98 -12.97
N LEU A 320 13.64 -13.13 -12.00
CA LEU A 320 13.43 -11.70 -12.23
C LEU A 320 14.75 -10.97 -12.56
N LEU A 321 15.82 -11.25 -11.82
CA LEU A 321 17.10 -10.62 -12.05
C LEU A 321 17.73 -11.00 -13.39
N HIS A 322 17.46 -12.18 -13.92
CA HIS A 322 17.94 -12.58 -15.24
C HIS A 322 17.25 -11.81 -16.37
N SER A 323 15.99 -11.48 -16.23
CA SER A 323 15.20 -10.85 -17.29
C SER A 323 15.11 -9.32 -17.17
N CYS A 324 15.24 -8.76 -15.98
CA CYS A 324 14.98 -7.35 -15.69
C CYS A 324 16.28 -6.60 -15.32
N PRO A 325 17.00 -5.98 -16.29
CA PRO A 325 18.35 -5.42 -16.06
C PRO A 325 18.39 -4.24 -15.08
N HIS A 326 17.32 -3.45 -14.99
CA HIS A 326 17.21 -2.26 -14.13
C HIS A 326 16.52 -2.51 -12.80
N LEU A 327 16.03 -3.73 -12.57
CA LEU A 327 15.43 -4.14 -11.31
C LEU A 327 16.50 -4.29 -10.24
N LYS A 328 16.22 -3.76 -9.06
CA LYS A 328 16.97 -4.05 -7.83
C LYS A 328 16.07 -4.69 -6.80
N ILE A 329 16.64 -5.59 -6.01
CA ILE A 329 15.89 -6.34 -4.99
C ILE A 329 16.61 -6.23 -3.65
N LEU A 330 15.87 -5.84 -2.62
CA LEU A 330 16.31 -5.83 -1.23
C LEU A 330 15.50 -6.87 -0.46
N VAL A 331 16.18 -7.84 0.12
CA VAL A 331 15.54 -8.96 0.82
C VAL A 331 15.81 -8.86 2.32
N SER A 332 14.81 -9.17 3.14
CA SER A 332 15.02 -9.45 4.55
C SER A 332 14.74 -10.92 4.86
N SER A 333 15.70 -11.58 5.51
CA SER A 333 15.59 -13.00 5.88
C SER A 333 16.50 -13.33 7.07
N ARG A 334 16.33 -14.50 7.68
CA ARG A 334 17.29 -15.01 8.69
C ARG A 334 18.57 -15.53 8.03
N GLU A 335 18.47 -16.04 6.82
CA GLU A 335 19.55 -16.63 6.04
C GLU A 335 19.58 -16.01 4.65
N ALA A 336 20.70 -16.16 3.94
CA ALA A 336 20.84 -15.74 2.55
C ALA A 336 19.98 -16.61 1.62
N LEU A 337 19.58 -16.05 0.47
CA LEU A 337 18.88 -16.83 -0.57
C LEU A 337 19.79 -17.83 -1.27
N GLY A 338 21.11 -17.60 -1.27
CA GLY A 338 22.10 -18.52 -1.84
C GLY A 338 22.16 -18.51 -3.36
N ILE A 339 21.83 -17.40 -4.01
CA ILE A 339 21.83 -17.26 -5.46
C ILE A 339 22.99 -16.38 -5.97
N ALA A 340 23.31 -16.51 -7.26
CA ALA A 340 24.40 -15.78 -7.86
C ALA A 340 24.18 -14.25 -7.84
N GLY A 341 25.24 -13.50 -7.51
CA GLY A 341 25.16 -12.03 -7.45
C GLY A 341 24.54 -11.46 -6.17
N GLU A 342 24.15 -12.32 -5.21
CA GLU A 342 23.68 -11.90 -3.90
C GLU A 342 24.80 -11.27 -3.07
N VAL A 343 24.53 -10.08 -2.53
CA VAL A 343 25.36 -9.43 -1.52
C VAL A 343 24.63 -9.46 -0.19
N THR A 344 25.23 -10.10 0.80
CA THR A 344 24.61 -10.22 2.12
C THR A 344 25.13 -9.12 3.05
N PHE A 345 24.24 -8.46 3.75
CA PHE A 345 24.55 -7.56 4.86
C PHE A 345 23.96 -8.11 6.15
N ARG A 346 24.85 -8.37 7.12
CA ARG A 346 24.41 -8.87 8.43
C ARG A 346 24.01 -7.70 9.33
N VAL A 347 22.72 -7.56 9.61
CA VAL A 347 22.20 -6.58 10.57
C VAL A 347 22.64 -7.01 11.99
N SER A 348 23.49 -6.19 12.60
CA SER A 348 24.03 -6.42 13.95
C SER A 348 22.99 -6.03 15.01
N SER A 349 23.24 -6.36 16.28
CA SER A 349 22.54 -5.78 17.43
C SER A 349 22.96 -4.29 17.60
N LEU A 350 22.17 -3.53 18.35
CA LEU A 350 22.53 -2.14 18.71
C LEU A 350 23.82 -2.09 19.53
N SER A 351 24.52 -0.95 19.43
CA SER A 351 25.71 -0.69 20.23
C SER A 351 25.41 -0.78 21.73
N LEU A 352 26.32 -1.42 22.47
CA LEU A 352 26.17 -1.73 23.89
C LEU A 352 27.19 -1.00 24.73
N PRO A 353 26.80 -0.43 25.90
CA PRO A 353 27.74 0.02 26.91
C PRO A 353 28.40 -1.20 27.59
N ASP A 354 29.67 -1.03 28.00
CA ASP A 354 30.31 -2.01 28.87
C ASP A 354 29.75 -1.86 30.30
N PRO A 355 29.09 -2.91 30.85
CA PRO A 355 28.50 -2.82 32.18
C PRO A 355 29.54 -2.75 33.32
N ASP A 356 30.76 -3.22 33.05
CA ASP A 356 31.84 -3.24 34.04
C ASP A 356 32.64 -1.92 34.03
N HIS A 357 32.62 -1.16 32.94
CA HIS A 357 33.30 0.12 32.78
C HIS A 357 32.30 1.17 32.24
N LEU A 358 31.45 1.64 33.16
CA LEU A 358 30.41 2.60 32.79
C LEU A 358 31.01 3.98 32.45
N PRO A 359 30.71 4.50 31.26
CA PRO A 359 31.08 5.85 30.87
C PRO A 359 30.27 6.91 31.65
N SER A 360 30.55 8.18 31.42
CA SER A 360 29.73 9.27 31.95
C SER A 360 28.27 9.16 31.47
N LEU A 361 27.32 9.75 32.19
CA LEU A 361 25.88 9.72 31.79
C LEU A 361 25.67 10.25 30.37
N GLU A 362 26.42 11.28 29.99
CA GLU A 362 26.36 11.86 28.65
C GLU A 362 26.84 10.86 27.57
N SER A 363 27.96 10.16 27.87
CA SER A 363 28.48 9.14 26.96
C SER A 363 27.62 7.87 26.96
N LEU A 364 26.94 7.53 28.07
CA LEU A 364 26.01 6.39 28.13
C LEU A 364 24.82 6.59 27.19
N SER A 365 24.30 7.80 27.07
CA SER A 365 23.19 8.15 26.18
C SER A 365 23.56 8.13 24.70
N GLN A 366 24.83 7.95 24.34
CA GLN A 366 25.27 7.82 22.93
C GLN A 366 25.12 6.38 22.38
N TYR A 367 25.02 5.38 23.27
CA TYR A 367 24.78 4.01 22.82
C TYR A 367 23.36 3.82 22.30
N ASP A 368 23.22 3.24 21.11
CA ASP A 368 21.91 3.11 20.46
C ASP A 368 20.93 2.27 21.25
N SER A 369 21.40 1.23 21.94
CA SER A 369 20.57 0.40 22.83
C SER A 369 19.98 1.21 23.98
N VAL A 370 20.78 2.10 24.55
CA VAL A 370 20.37 2.99 25.64
C VAL A 370 19.43 4.07 25.14
N ARG A 371 19.74 4.68 24.01
CA ARG A 371 18.87 5.66 23.33
C ARG A 371 17.48 5.07 23.05
N LEU A 372 17.43 3.85 22.49
CA LEU A 372 16.19 3.15 22.23
C LEU A 372 15.41 2.91 23.52
N PHE A 373 16.06 2.40 24.56
CA PHE A 373 15.41 2.17 25.85
C PHE A 373 14.82 3.46 26.41
N ILE A 374 15.59 4.56 26.44
CA ILE A 374 15.14 5.85 26.97
C ILE A 374 13.92 6.34 26.21
N GLU A 375 13.97 6.36 24.88
CA GLU A 375 12.85 6.85 24.06
C GLU A 375 11.58 6.06 24.28
N ARG A 376 11.68 4.72 24.32
CA ARG A 376 10.53 3.85 24.59
C ARG A 376 10.03 3.95 26.02
N ALA A 377 10.94 4.14 26.99
CA ALA A 377 10.58 4.36 28.39
C ALA A 377 9.85 5.69 28.58
N VAL A 378 10.32 6.78 27.96
CA VAL A 378 9.66 8.09 27.99
C VAL A 378 8.28 8.05 27.35
N ALA A 379 8.11 7.29 26.27
CA ALA A 379 6.80 7.11 25.59
C ALA A 379 5.74 6.49 26.53
N VAL A 380 6.13 5.58 27.43
CA VAL A 380 5.19 4.93 28.39
C VAL A 380 5.18 5.58 29.75
N LYS A 381 6.21 6.34 30.10
CA LYS A 381 6.38 7.06 31.37
C LYS A 381 7.11 8.37 31.11
N SER A 382 6.37 9.45 30.92
CA SER A 382 6.88 10.76 30.49
C SER A 382 7.89 11.42 31.45
N ASP A 383 7.89 11.02 32.71
CA ASP A 383 8.81 11.47 33.74
C ASP A 383 10.06 10.59 33.90
N PHE A 384 10.26 9.61 33.01
CA PHE A 384 11.42 8.74 33.03
C PHE A 384 12.71 9.53 32.72
N LEU A 385 13.67 9.47 33.64
CA LEU A 385 14.98 10.09 33.47
C LEU A 385 16.08 9.09 33.82
N VAL A 386 17.18 9.15 33.10
CA VAL A 386 18.40 8.43 33.44
C VAL A 386 19.15 9.22 34.51
N SER A 387 19.45 8.57 35.61
CA SER A 387 20.18 9.12 36.74
C SER A 387 21.45 8.31 37.01
N ARG A 388 22.33 8.84 37.88
CA ARG A 388 23.52 8.09 38.34
C ARG A 388 23.14 6.79 39.04
N ASP A 389 21.97 6.72 39.65
CA ASP A 389 21.53 5.58 40.43
C ASP A 389 21.02 4.44 39.52
N ASN A 390 20.27 4.77 38.44
CA ASN A 390 19.70 3.76 37.52
C ASN A 390 20.57 3.43 36.31
N ALA A 391 21.58 4.24 36.00
CA ALA A 391 22.45 4.05 34.82
C ALA A 391 23.18 2.69 34.80
N PRO A 392 23.73 2.18 35.94
CA PRO A 392 24.35 0.84 35.93
C PRO A 392 23.34 -0.28 35.59
N ALA A 393 22.14 -0.22 36.16
CA ALA A 393 21.11 -1.19 35.89
C ALA A 393 20.62 -1.11 34.40
N LEU A 394 20.53 0.09 33.84
CA LEU A 394 20.18 0.32 32.45
C LEU A 394 21.22 -0.28 31.49
N ALA A 395 22.50 -0.04 31.76
CA ALA A 395 23.58 -0.65 30.95
C ALA A 395 23.54 -2.18 31.02
N GLN A 396 23.33 -2.74 32.23
CA GLN A 396 23.16 -4.17 32.42
C GLN A 396 21.94 -4.73 31.64
N VAL A 397 20.80 -4.05 31.69
CA VAL A 397 19.60 -4.44 30.93
C VAL A 397 19.92 -4.50 29.45
N CYS A 398 20.49 -3.44 28.88
CA CYS A 398 20.84 -3.39 27.45
C CYS A 398 21.84 -4.49 27.06
N SER A 399 22.88 -4.72 27.89
CA SER A 399 23.90 -5.76 27.66
C SER A 399 23.28 -7.15 27.70
N ARG A 400 22.43 -7.48 28.68
CA ARG A 400 21.76 -8.78 28.82
C ARG A 400 20.78 -9.07 27.69
N LEU A 401 20.21 -8.05 27.10
CA LEU A 401 19.34 -8.15 25.95
C LEU A 401 20.11 -8.19 24.63
N ASP A 402 21.43 -8.35 24.68
CA ASP A 402 22.33 -8.43 23.52
C ASP A 402 22.15 -7.27 22.51
N GLY A 403 21.61 -6.13 22.96
CA GLY A 403 21.27 -5.00 22.09
C GLY A 403 20.19 -5.33 21.05
N ILE A 404 19.35 -6.33 21.29
CA ILE A 404 18.26 -6.69 20.36
C ILE A 404 17.12 -5.67 20.51
N PRO A 405 16.79 -4.87 19.44
CA PRO A 405 15.81 -3.79 19.55
C PRO A 405 14.47 -4.24 20.14
N LEU A 406 13.88 -5.30 19.62
CA LEU A 406 12.58 -5.79 20.09
C LEU A 406 12.62 -6.20 21.57
N ALA A 407 13.71 -6.80 22.03
CA ALA A 407 13.88 -7.19 23.42
C ALA A 407 13.99 -5.93 24.32
N ILE A 408 14.70 -4.89 23.86
CA ILE A 408 14.85 -3.62 24.57
C ILE A 408 13.49 -2.88 24.63
N GLU A 409 12.72 -2.85 23.58
CA GLU A 409 11.37 -2.25 23.55
C GLU A 409 10.43 -2.93 24.54
N LEU A 410 10.44 -4.26 24.57
CA LEU A 410 9.66 -5.05 25.53
C LEU A 410 10.09 -4.80 26.98
N ALA A 411 11.39 -4.61 27.23
CA ALA A 411 11.91 -4.28 28.56
C ALA A 411 11.54 -2.83 28.96
N ALA A 412 11.69 -1.86 28.04
CA ALA A 412 11.37 -0.45 28.27
C ALA A 412 9.88 -0.25 28.59
N ALA A 413 8.97 -0.99 27.93
CA ALA A 413 7.54 -0.94 28.25
C ALA A 413 7.20 -1.31 29.70
N ARG A 414 8.09 -2.03 30.41
CA ARG A 414 7.89 -2.42 31.80
C ARG A 414 8.19 -1.31 32.83
N VAL A 415 8.83 -0.23 32.40
CA VAL A 415 9.14 0.93 33.27
C VAL A 415 7.89 1.58 33.86
N LYS A 416 6.72 1.34 33.25
CA LYS A 416 5.43 1.79 33.81
C LYS A 416 5.15 1.21 35.20
N GLY A 417 5.60 0.00 35.49
CA GLY A 417 5.32 -0.71 36.76
C GLY A 417 6.55 -1.24 37.50
N LEU A 418 7.75 -1.17 36.90
CA LEU A 418 8.98 -1.65 37.51
C LEU A 418 10.08 -0.63 37.39
N SER A 419 10.98 -0.55 38.39
CA SER A 419 12.22 0.23 38.24
C SER A 419 13.22 -0.51 37.33
N VAL A 420 14.20 0.20 36.75
CA VAL A 420 15.25 -0.38 35.92
C VAL A 420 16.04 -1.47 36.63
N GLU A 421 16.31 -1.25 37.93
CA GLU A 421 16.99 -2.21 38.79
C GLU A 421 16.17 -3.50 38.97
N GLN A 422 14.84 -3.35 39.13
CA GLN A 422 13.95 -4.50 39.25
C GLN A 422 13.89 -5.27 37.94
N ILE A 423 13.92 -4.59 36.79
CA ILE A 423 13.98 -5.20 35.46
C ILE A 423 15.31 -5.97 35.34
N SER A 424 16.43 -5.35 35.62
CA SER A 424 17.76 -5.97 35.56
C SER A 424 17.84 -7.23 36.42
N LYS A 425 17.38 -7.19 37.68
CA LYS A 425 17.42 -8.33 38.61
C LYS A 425 16.55 -9.50 38.08
N ARG A 426 15.38 -9.22 37.55
CA ARG A 426 14.49 -10.25 37.02
C ARG A 426 15.01 -10.92 35.76
N LEU A 427 15.73 -10.17 34.89
CA LEU A 427 16.44 -10.73 33.76
C LEU A 427 17.52 -11.73 34.21
N ASP A 428 18.30 -11.43 35.27
CA ASP A 428 19.29 -12.34 35.82
C ASP A 428 18.73 -13.70 36.20
N ASP A 429 17.63 -13.71 36.93
CA ASP A 429 17.05 -14.96 37.44
C ASP A 429 16.57 -15.85 36.31
N ARG A 430 16.06 -15.27 35.21
CA ARG A 430 15.53 -16.01 34.06
C ARG A 430 16.60 -16.53 33.11
N PHE A 431 17.62 -15.75 32.82
CA PHE A 431 18.72 -16.21 31.96
C PHE A 431 19.48 -17.37 32.61
N ARG A 432 19.53 -17.44 33.93
CA ARG A 432 20.08 -18.60 34.65
C ARG A 432 19.23 -19.88 34.50
N LEU A 433 17.92 -19.77 34.43
CA LEU A 433 16.99 -20.89 34.22
C LEU A 433 17.01 -21.42 32.77
N LEU A 434 17.22 -20.58 31.78
CA LEU A 434 17.16 -20.90 30.36
C LEU A 434 18.47 -21.49 29.79
N THR A 435 19.60 -21.32 30.45
CA THR A 435 20.88 -21.97 30.07
C THR A 435 20.86 -23.51 30.13
N GLY A 436 19.78 -24.11 30.64
CA GLY A 436 19.54 -25.56 30.63
C GLY A 436 18.77 -26.12 29.42
N GLY A 437 18.25 -25.27 28.54
CA GLY A 437 17.44 -25.68 27.35
C GLY A 437 18.28 -25.96 26.11
N SER A 438 17.62 -26.28 25.01
CA SER A 438 18.17 -26.74 23.72
C SER A 438 19.51 -26.09 23.32
N ARG A 439 20.56 -26.94 23.23
CA ARG A 439 21.94 -26.54 22.88
C ARG A 439 22.17 -26.13 21.42
N THR A 440 21.15 -26.17 20.57
CA THR A 440 21.26 -26.01 19.11
C THR A 440 20.79 -24.65 18.58
N ALA A 441 20.09 -23.81 19.37
CA ALA A 441 19.66 -22.48 18.96
C ALA A 441 20.76 -21.42 19.16
N LEU A 442 20.85 -20.45 18.23
CA LEU A 442 21.80 -19.34 18.35
C LEU A 442 21.51 -18.52 19.64
N PRO A 443 22.53 -18.07 20.40
CA PRO A 443 22.35 -17.37 21.68
C PRO A 443 21.36 -16.19 21.60
N ARG A 444 21.42 -15.38 20.54
CA ARG A 444 20.53 -14.21 20.34
C ARG A 444 19.06 -14.59 20.14
N HIS A 445 18.79 -15.72 19.48
CA HIS A 445 17.42 -16.21 19.33
C HIS A 445 16.85 -16.69 20.68
N GLN A 446 17.69 -17.30 21.50
CA GLN A 446 17.32 -17.68 22.86
C GLN A 446 17.02 -16.45 23.71
N THR A 447 17.79 -15.37 23.59
CA THR A 447 17.57 -14.11 24.30
C THR A 447 16.22 -13.48 23.93
N LEU A 448 15.84 -13.44 22.64
CA LEU A 448 14.57 -12.88 22.22
C LEU A 448 13.39 -13.74 22.70
N LEU A 449 13.46 -15.06 22.54
CA LEU A 449 12.43 -15.99 23.07
C LEU A 449 12.29 -15.85 24.58
N ALA A 450 13.41 -15.75 25.30
CA ALA A 450 13.43 -15.53 26.75
C ALA A 450 12.72 -14.21 27.14
N MET A 451 12.91 -13.16 26.36
CA MET A 451 12.23 -11.87 26.59
C MET A 451 10.74 -11.94 26.31
N ILE A 452 10.35 -12.60 25.22
CA ILE A 452 8.92 -12.80 24.90
C ILE A 452 8.27 -13.65 25.97
N GLU A 453 8.93 -14.74 26.37
CA GLU A 453 8.44 -15.62 27.44
C GLU A 453 8.34 -14.88 28.77
N TRP A 454 9.36 -14.11 29.16
CA TRP A 454 9.28 -13.24 30.35
C TRP A 454 8.14 -12.23 30.26
N SER A 455 7.96 -11.61 29.10
CA SER A 455 6.86 -10.69 28.87
C SER A 455 5.50 -11.37 29.00
N TYR A 456 5.39 -12.60 28.50
CA TYR A 456 4.19 -13.43 28.61
C TYR A 456 3.90 -13.82 30.08
N ASP A 457 4.91 -14.23 30.84
CA ASP A 457 4.73 -14.65 32.23
C ASP A 457 4.43 -13.47 33.19
N LEU A 458 4.71 -12.24 32.79
CA LEU A 458 4.29 -11.04 33.53
C LEU A 458 2.86 -10.62 33.21
N LEU A 459 2.19 -11.32 32.26
CA LEU A 459 0.77 -11.11 32.00
C LEU A 459 -0.07 -11.73 33.12
N SER A 460 -1.20 -11.12 33.41
CA SER A 460 -2.23 -11.80 34.17
C SER A 460 -2.76 -12.99 33.37
N ASP A 461 -3.37 -13.96 34.03
CA ASP A 461 -3.96 -15.13 33.37
C ASP A 461 -4.90 -14.75 32.23
N ALA A 462 -5.69 -13.68 32.38
CA ALA A 462 -6.60 -13.17 31.38
C ALA A 462 -5.86 -12.54 30.17
N GLU A 463 -4.83 -11.73 30.43
CA GLU A 463 -4.01 -11.14 29.36
C GLU A 463 -3.24 -12.21 28.57
N GLY A 464 -2.66 -13.19 29.27
CA GLY A 464 -1.97 -14.34 28.66
C GLY A 464 -2.92 -15.20 27.82
N ALA A 465 -4.14 -15.43 28.30
CA ALA A 465 -5.19 -16.12 27.56
C ALA A 465 -5.59 -15.33 26.31
N LEU A 466 -5.79 -14.02 26.43
CA LEU A 466 -6.14 -13.20 25.26
C LEU A 466 -5.00 -13.18 24.24
N LEU A 467 -3.74 -13.00 24.66
CA LEU A 467 -2.60 -12.95 23.74
C LEU A 467 -2.47 -14.25 22.92
N ARG A 468 -2.55 -15.43 23.56
CA ARG A 468 -2.47 -16.69 22.82
C ARG A 468 -3.69 -16.93 21.91
N ARG A 469 -4.90 -16.47 22.33
CA ARG A 469 -6.11 -16.57 21.50
C ARG A 469 -6.05 -15.67 20.27
N LEU A 470 -5.48 -14.48 20.39
CA LEU A 470 -5.30 -13.56 19.26
C LEU A 470 -4.36 -14.12 18.18
N ALA A 471 -3.53 -15.12 18.48
CA ALA A 471 -2.66 -15.76 17.50
C ALA A 471 -3.41 -16.56 16.42
N VAL A 472 -4.74 -16.74 16.54
CA VAL A 472 -5.57 -17.38 15.51
C VAL A 472 -5.74 -16.50 14.27
N PHE A 473 -5.67 -15.17 14.45
CA PHE A 473 -5.78 -14.22 13.35
C PHE A 473 -4.52 -14.21 12.48
N ILE A 474 -4.74 -14.00 11.19
CA ILE A 474 -3.66 -13.81 10.20
C ILE A 474 -3.70 -12.35 9.74
N GLY A 475 -2.56 -11.64 9.86
CA GLY A 475 -2.48 -10.22 9.55
C GLY A 475 -3.13 -9.33 10.62
N GLU A 476 -4.04 -8.49 10.19
CA GLU A 476 -4.75 -7.52 11.04
C GLU A 476 -6.14 -8.02 11.42
N TRP A 477 -6.71 -7.46 12.50
CA TRP A 477 -8.09 -7.73 12.92
C TRP A 477 -8.72 -6.50 13.57
N THR A 478 -10.04 -6.51 13.71
CA THR A 478 -10.81 -5.47 14.40
C THR A 478 -11.08 -5.83 15.86
N LEU A 479 -11.51 -4.85 16.66
CA LEU A 479 -11.94 -5.11 18.04
C LEU A 479 -13.11 -6.10 18.09
N GLU A 480 -14.09 -5.93 17.21
CA GLU A 480 -15.28 -6.78 17.12
C GLU A 480 -14.90 -8.24 16.82
N ALA A 481 -13.89 -8.46 15.96
CA ALA A 481 -13.37 -9.80 15.68
C ALA A 481 -12.71 -10.40 16.93
N ALA A 482 -11.87 -9.62 17.63
CA ALA A 482 -11.24 -10.06 18.86
C ALA A 482 -12.27 -10.41 19.95
N GLU A 483 -13.29 -9.58 20.15
CA GLU A 483 -14.40 -9.83 21.10
C GLU A 483 -15.19 -11.10 20.73
N ALA A 484 -15.54 -11.24 19.46
CA ALA A 484 -16.34 -12.37 19.00
C ALA A 484 -15.62 -13.71 19.10
N VAL A 485 -14.32 -13.73 18.82
CA VAL A 485 -13.52 -14.94 18.74
C VAL A 485 -12.87 -15.30 20.08
N CYS A 486 -12.32 -14.30 20.80
CA CYS A 486 -11.48 -14.56 21.97
C CYS A 486 -12.26 -14.55 23.29
N ALA A 487 -13.46 -13.94 23.36
CA ALA A 487 -14.27 -13.98 24.57
C ALA A 487 -14.92 -15.35 24.82
N ASP A 488 -15.17 -15.67 26.09
CA ASP A 488 -15.88 -16.88 26.50
C ASP A 488 -17.38 -16.62 26.54
N ARG A 489 -18.14 -17.26 25.66
CA ARG A 489 -19.59 -17.07 25.51
C ARG A 489 -20.47 -17.93 26.43
N ASP A 490 -19.96 -19.08 26.92
CA ASP A 490 -20.73 -20.04 27.71
C ASP A 490 -19.96 -20.61 28.89
N SER A 491 -20.68 -20.70 30.04
CA SER A 491 -20.16 -21.32 31.26
C SER A 491 -20.00 -22.86 31.18
N ALA A 492 -20.43 -23.51 30.10
CA ALA A 492 -20.48 -24.93 29.93
C ALA A 492 -19.20 -25.58 29.33
N ALA A 493 -18.37 -24.81 28.61
CA ALA A 493 -17.11 -25.27 28.04
C ALA A 493 -15.93 -24.91 28.96
N ARG A 494 -15.99 -25.24 30.23
CA ARG A 494 -14.88 -24.99 31.17
C ARG A 494 -13.75 -25.97 30.94
N VAL A 495 -12.73 -25.54 30.22
CA VAL A 495 -11.37 -26.06 30.44
C VAL A 495 -10.98 -25.53 31.83
N GLN A 496 -10.85 -26.45 32.80
CA GLN A 496 -10.55 -26.16 34.20
C GLN A 496 -9.19 -25.50 34.31
N ALA A 497 -9.10 -24.15 34.39
CA ALA A 497 -7.97 -23.43 35.00
C ALA A 497 -7.89 -21.92 34.74
N VAL A 498 -8.63 -21.35 33.82
CA VAL A 498 -8.49 -19.90 33.49
C VAL A 498 -9.79 -19.15 33.77
N LYS A 499 -9.68 -17.99 34.43
CA LYS A 499 -10.81 -17.07 34.61
C LYS A 499 -11.37 -16.70 33.24
N PRO A 500 -12.69 -16.88 32.98
CA PRO A 500 -13.28 -16.60 31.69
C PRO A 500 -13.11 -15.13 31.32
N ILE A 501 -12.82 -14.87 30.04
CA ILE A 501 -12.74 -13.51 29.49
C ILE A 501 -14.14 -13.12 29.01
N ALA A 502 -14.79 -12.15 29.69
CA ALA A 502 -16.05 -11.62 29.23
C ALA A 502 -15.84 -10.68 28.05
N THR A 503 -16.84 -10.58 27.15
CA THR A 503 -16.74 -9.72 25.97
C THR A 503 -16.36 -8.27 26.30
N PRO A 504 -16.92 -7.60 27.33
CA PRO A 504 -16.51 -6.23 27.68
C PRO A 504 -15.05 -6.11 28.15
N ASP A 505 -14.48 -7.20 28.68
CA ASP A 505 -13.11 -7.18 29.19
C ASP A 505 -12.06 -7.25 28.07
N VAL A 506 -12.44 -7.69 26.86
CA VAL A 506 -11.51 -7.90 25.73
C VAL A 506 -10.83 -6.60 25.33
N MET A 507 -11.59 -5.51 25.22
CA MET A 507 -11.06 -4.19 24.89
C MET A 507 -9.99 -3.73 25.89
N ASP A 508 -10.30 -3.80 27.18
CA ASP A 508 -9.38 -3.36 28.24
C ASP A 508 -8.11 -4.23 28.25
N LEU A 509 -8.25 -5.55 28.08
CA LEU A 509 -7.12 -6.47 28.00
C LEU A 509 -6.29 -6.23 26.74
N LEU A 510 -6.94 -5.95 25.60
CA LEU A 510 -6.27 -5.65 24.33
C LEU A 510 -5.44 -4.36 24.43
N LEU A 511 -6.01 -3.30 25.01
CA LEU A 511 -5.29 -2.04 25.25
C LEU A 511 -4.08 -2.24 26.18
N ARG A 512 -4.22 -3.08 27.22
CA ARG A 512 -3.07 -3.45 28.07
C ARG A 512 -2.00 -4.21 27.32
N LEU A 513 -2.35 -5.07 26.37
CA LEU A 513 -1.37 -5.75 25.50
C LEU A 513 -0.68 -4.79 24.55
N VAL A 514 -1.38 -3.76 24.06
CA VAL A 514 -0.80 -2.66 23.28
C VAL A 514 0.18 -1.86 24.15
N ASP A 515 -0.21 -1.45 25.38
CA ASP A 515 0.66 -0.77 26.33
C ASP A 515 1.94 -1.56 26.65
N LYS A 516 1.87 -2.91 26.58
CA LYS A 516 3.00 -3.81 26.81
C LYS A 516 3.81 -4.11 25.56
N SER A 517 3.52 -3.47 24.43
CA SER A 517 4.19 -3.65 23.12
C SER A 517 4.12 -5.08 22.57
N LEU A 518 3.10 -5.84 22.95
CA LEU A 518 2.85 -7.19 22.46
C LEU A 518 1.88 -7.19 21.26
N ILE A 519 1.05 -6.17 21.17
CA ILE A 519 0.12 -5.89 20.07
C ILE A 519 0.41 -4.49 19.54
N VAL A 520 0.29 -4.31 18.23
CA VAL A 520 0.37 -3.00 17.56
C VAL A 520 -1.05 -2.58 17.19
N SER A 521 -1.41 -1.32 17.45
CA SER A 521 -2.67 -0.70 17.03
C SER A 521 -2.38 0.34 15.96
N GLU A 522 -3.12 0.31 14.87
CA GLU A 522 -3.04 1.27 13.77
C GLU A 522 -4.44 1.77 13.43
N GLU A 523 -4.57 3.04 13.04
CA GLU A 523 -5.85 3.57 12.56
C GLU A 523 -5.84 3.54 11.02
N ARG A 524 -6.84 2.88 10.42
CA ARG A 524 -7.04 2.84 8.98
C ARG A 524 -8.49 3.13 8.65
N GLY A 525 -8.71 4.13 7.81
CA GLY A 525 -10.07 4.50 7.40
C GLY A 525 -11.00 4.88 8.57
N GLY A 526 -10.47 5.48 9.64
CA GLY A 526 -11.23 5.86 10.84
C GLY A 526 -11.59 4.69 11.77
N GLN A 527 -11.00 3.50 11.55
CA GLN A 527 -11.15 2.33 12.43
C GLN A 527 -9.81 1.89 13.01
N ALA A 528 -9.80 1.56 14.30
CA ALA A 528 -8.65 0.94 14.93
C ALA A 528 -8.52 -0.50 14.46
N ARG A 529 -7.35 -0.85 13.93
CA ARG A 529 -6.97 -2.22 13.57
C ARG A 529 -5.79 -2.65 14.43
N TYR A 530 -5.75 -3.92 14.72
CA TYR A 530 -4.74 -4.50 15.61
C TYR A 530 -3.97 -5.57 14.85
N ARG A 531 -2.67 -5.68 15.14
CA ARG A 531 -1.82 -6.75 14.60
C ARG A 531 -0.79 -7.21 15.61
N MET A 532 -0.31 -8.41 15.44
CA MET A 532 0.76 -9.00 16.25
C MET A 532 2.02 -9.14 15.41
N LEU A 533 3.17 -8.79 15.97
CA LEU A 533 4.44 -9.03 15.29
C LEU A 533 4.64 -10.54 15.11
N GLU A 534 5.15 -10.95 13.95
CA GLU A 534 5.23 -12.36 13.57
C GLU A 534 5.96 -13.23 14.60
N THR A 535 7.08 -12.74 15.16
CA THR A 535 7.82 -13.46 16.21
C THR A 535 6.99 -13.68 17.48
N ILE A 536 6.17 -12.68 17.86
CA ILE A 536 5.26 -12.79 19.00
C ILE A 536 4.10 -13.73 18.66
N ARG A 537 3.56 -13.65 17.45
CA ARG A 537 2.47 -14.49 16.95
C ARG A 537 2.88 -15.97 16.96
N GLN A 538 4.07 -16.26 16.46
CA GLN A 538 4.60 -17.64 16.48
C GLN A 538 4.69 -18.19 17.90
N PHE A 539 5.25 -17.44 18.85
CA PHE A 539 5.31 -17.81 20.26
C PHE A 539 3.90 -17.99 20.86
N ALA A 540 2.99 -17.05 20.61
CA ALA A 540 1.63 -17.11 21.14
C ALA A 540 0.84 -18.30 20.56
N ARG A 541 1.11 -18.67 19.30
CA ARG A 541 0.51 -19.85 18.65
C ARG A 541 1.00 -21.17 19.27
N GLU A 542 2.29 -21.28 19.61
CA GLU A 542 2.81 -22.41 20.37
C GLU A 542 2.09 -22.53 21.73
N LYS A 543 1.96 -21.41 22.46
CA LYS A 543 1.22 -21.38 23.73
C LYS A 543 -0.27 -21.69 23.58
N LEU A 544 -0.89 -21.32 22.44
CA LEU A 544 -2.27 -21.69 22.14
C LEU A 544 -2.43 -23.20 21.92
N SER A 545 -1.51 -23.80 21.16
CA SER A 545 -1.50 -25.26 20.93
C SER A 545 -1.33 -26.04 22.23
N ASP A 546 -0.39 -25.61 23.09
CA ASP A 546 -0.14 -26.20 24.39
C ASP A 546 -1.33 -26.09 25.36
N SER A 547 -2.16 -25.05 25.21
CA SER A 547 -3.32 -24.80 26.07
C SER A 547 -4.52 -25.69 25.77
N GLY A 548 -4.56 -26.34 24.61
CA GLY A 548 -5.72 -27.11 24.13
C GLY A 548 -6.92 -26.26 23.71
N GLU A 549 -6.80 -24.90 23.67
CA GLU A 549 -7.87 -23.99 23.26
C GLU A 549 -7.96 -23.84 21.73
N GLU A 550 -7.02 -24.36 20.96
CA GLU A 550 -6.88 -24.09 19.52
C GLU A 550 -8.12 -24.49 18.71
N LEU A 551 -8.62 -25.73 18.87
CA LEU A 551 -9.75 -26.22 18.08
C LEU A 551 -11.05 -25.42 18.32
N PRO A 552 -11.50 -25.19 19.57
CA PRO A 552 -12.69 -24.39 19.82
C PRO A 552 -12.52 -22.92 19.39
N LEU A 553 -11.30 -22.38 19.46
CA LEU A 553 -11.02 -21.02 19.03
C LEU A 553 -11.11 -20.90 17.52
N ARG A 554 -10.51 -21.82 16.76
CA ARG A 554 -10.60 -21.85 15.29
C ARG A 554 -12.04 -22.06 14.83
N ALA A 555 -12.84 -22.83 15.53
CA ALA A 555 -14.27 -22.98 15.25
C ALA A 555 -15.02 -21.63 15.44
N ARG A 556 -14.71 -20.86 16.49
CA ARG A 556 -15.27 -19.52 16.69
C ARG A 556 -14.79 -18.52 15.64
N HIS A 557 -13.51 -18.59 15.24
CA HIS A 557 -12.95 -17.79 14.17
C HIS A 557 -13.69 -18.06 12.86
N LEU A 558 -13.87 -19.32 12.49
CA LEU A 558 -14.66 -19.71 11.33
C LEU A 558 -16.09 -19.18 11.39
N GLU A 559 -16.78 -19.38 12.51
CA GLU A 559 -18.16 -18.92 12.69
C GLU A 559 -18.27 -17.39 12.56
N PHE A 560 -17.31 -16.63 13.10
CA PHE A 560 -17.29 -15.19 12.98
C PHE A 560 -17.16 -14.76 11.51
N PHE A 561 -16.20 -15.30 10.78
CA PHE A 561 -15.97 -14.94 9.39
C PHE A 561 -17.06 -15.45 8.43
N LEU A 562 -17.70 -16.57 8.73
CA LEU A 562 -18.91 -16.98 8.00
C LEU A 562 -20.06 -16.00 8.18
N ARG A 563 -20.32 -15.51 9.43
CA ARG A 563 -21.34 -14.49 9.67
C ARG A 563 -20.99 -13.16 9.02
N PHE A 564 -19.73 -12.77 9.08
CA PHE A 564 -19.25 -11.56 8.41
C PHE A 564 -19.50 -11.64 6.89
N SER A 565 -19.19 -12.78 6.29
CA SER A 565 -19.47 -13.08 4.89
C SER A 565 -20.98 -13.03 4.58
N GLU A 566 -21.83 -13.60 5.42
CA GLU A 566 -23.30 -13.55 5.27
C GLU A 566 -23.87 -12.13 5.36
N GLN A 567 -23.31 -11.30 6.26
CA GLN A 567 -23.67 -9.88 6.34
C GLN A 567 -23.23 -9.11 5.10
N ALA A 568 -22.05 -9.40 4.60
CA ALA A 568 -21.53 -8.82 3.36
C ALA A 568 -22.44 -9.19 2.18
N GLU A 569 -22.85 -10.46 2.02
CA GLU A 569 -23.75 -10.92 0.95
C GLU A 569 -25.03 -10.06 0.89
N ALA A 570 -25.64 -9.78 2.05
CA ALA A 570 -26.85 -8.95 2.12
C ALA A 570 -26.61 -7.49 1.67
N LYS A 571 -25.38 -6.97 1.76
CA LYS A 571 -25.04 -5.58 1.47
C LYS A 571 -24.41 -5.39 0.10
N LEU A 572 -23.82 -6.42 -0.49
CA LEU A 572 -23.17 -6.36 -1.81
C LEU A 572 -24.13 -5.96 -2.94
N HIS A 573 -25.44 -6.10 -2.75
CA HIS A 573 -26.49 -5.70 -3.70
C HIS A 573 -27.16 -4.35 -3.35
N THR A 574 -26.58 -3.58 -2.43
CA THR A 574 -27.10 -2.28 -1.99
C THR A 574 -26.15 -1.14 -2.37
N ALA A 575 -26.51 0.10 -2.04
CA ALA A 575 -25.62 1.27 -2.19
C ALA A 575 -24.33 1.15 -1.36
N GLU A 576 -24.28 0.27 -0.36
CA GLU A 576 -23.12 0.04 0.49
C GLU A 576 -22.14 -1.00 -0.08
N ASN A 577 -22.37 -1.50 -1.31
CA ASN A 577 -21.60 -2.61 -1.89
C ASN A 577 -20.08 -2.37 -1.86
N MET A 578 -19.61 -1.17 -2.24
CA MET A 578 -18.19 -0.87 -2.28
C MET A 578 -17.55 -0.83 -0.90
N ILE A 579 -18.27 -0.31 0.11
CA ILE A 579 -17.80 -0.30 1.50
C ILE A 579 -17.57 -1.74 1.97
N TRP A 580 -18.53 -2.62 1.73
CA TRP A 580 -18.44 -4.03 2.13
C TRP A 580 -17.41 -4.83 1.34
N LEU A 581 -17.18 -4.48 0.08
CA LEU A 581 -16.10 -5.07 -0.71
C LEU A 581 -14.72 -4.70 -0.17
N HIS A 582 -14.51 -3.43 0.20
CA HIS A 582 -13.27 -3.02 0.85
C HIS A 582 -13.09 -3.71 2.21
N GLN A 583 -14.16 -3.85 2.98
CA GLN A 583 -14.12 -4.57 4.27
C GLN A 583 -13.80 -6.06 4.08
N LEU A 584 -14.41 -6.72 3.10
CA LEU A 584 -14.08 -8.11 2.74
C LEU A 584 -12.62 -8.24 2.28
N GLY A 585 -12.13 -7.29 1.49
CA GLY A 585 -10.73 -7.24 1.08
C GLY A 585 -9.76 -7.11 2.26
N ALA A 586 -10.10 -6.26 3.24
CA ALA A 586 -9.31 -6.09 4.45
C ALA A 586 -9.28 -7.35 5.34
N GLU A 587 -10.32 -8.17 5.31
CA GLU A 587 -10.43 -9.43 6.06
C GLU A 587 -10.11 -10.68 5.22
N TYR A 588 -9.62 -10.49 4.00
CA TYR A 588 -9.38 -11.58 3.04
C TYR A 588 -8.54 -12.71 3.63
N GLU A 589 -7.40 -12.41 4.24
CA GLU A 589 -6.49 -13.43 4.81
C GLU A 589 -7.12 -14.20 5.98
N ASN A 590 -7.88 -13.51 6.83
CA ASN A 590 -8.59 -14.14 7.94
C ASN A 590 -9.71 -15.06 7.45
N LEU A 591 -10.52 -14.59 6.48
CA LEU A 591 -11.59 -15.40 5.87
C LEU A 591 -11.03 -16.62 5.16
N ARG A 592 -9.95 -16.43 4.38
CA ARG A 592 -9.24 -17.53 3.72
C ARG A 592 -8.73 -18.55 4.73
N ALA A 593 -8.02 -18.10 5.77
CA ALA A 593 -7.51 -19.00 6.79
C ALA A 593 -8.61 -19.79 7.52
N ALA A 594 -9.76 -19.16 7.75
CA ALA A 594 -10.93 -19.81 8.33
C ALA A 594 -11.48 -20.92 7.43
N LEU A 595 -11.60 -20.64 6.13
CA LEU A 595 -12.08 -21.61 5.13
C LEU A 595 -11.10 -22.75 4.90
N ASP A 596 -9.78 -22.47 4.83
CA ASP A 596 -8.74 -23.48 4.70
C ASP A 596 -8.73 -24.42 5.90
N TRP A 597 -8.87 -23.89 7.11
CA TRP A 597 -9.00 -24.73 8.30
C TRP A 597 -10.27 -25.60 8.25
N ALA A 598 -11.42 -25.04 7.85
CA ALA A 598 -12.68 -25.77 7.75
C ALA A 598 -12.57 -26.99 6.81
N ARG A 599 -11.68 -26.96 5.83
CA ARG A 599 -11.41 -28.04 4.89
C ARG A 599 -10.52 -29.14 5.45
N THR A 600 -9.60 -28.79 6.35
CA THR A 600 -8.66 -29.75 6.97
C THR A 600 -9.30 -30.53 8.11
N VAL A 601 -10.37 -29.99 8.69
CA VAL A 601 -11.12 -30.63 9.78
C VAL A 601 -12.51 -30.91 9.24
N ASP A 602 -13.07 -32.11 9.52
CA ASP A 602 -14.47 -32.43 9.17
C ASP A 602 -15.40 -31.47 9.96
N SER A 603 -15.57 -30.28 9.37
CA SER A 603 -16.23 -29.15 10.01
C SER A 603 -17.73 -29.41 10.07
N ALA A 604 -18.33 -29.23 11.23
CA ALA A 604 -19.79 -29.34 11.41
C ALA A 604 -20.59 -28.21 10.71
N GLN A 605 -19.91 -27.28 10.01
CA GLN A 605 -20.57 -26.19 9.30
C GLN A 605 -21.26 -26.69 8.04
N PRO A 606 -22.46 -26.20 7.74
CA PRO A 606 -23.15 -26.54 6.50
C PRO A 606 -22.32 -26.22 5.27
N ALA A 607 -22.15 -27.18 4.39
CA ALA A 607 -21.39 -27.05 3.14
C ALA A 607 -21.83 -25.81 2.32
N LEU A 608 -23.12 -25.49 2.35
CA LEU A 608 -23.69 -24.32 1.70
C LEU A 608 -23.11 -22.99 2.23
N ARG A 609 -22.90 -22.84 3.54
CA ARG A 609 -22.29 -21.64 4.12
C ARG A 609 -20.83 -21.49 3.66
N LEU A 610 -20.08 -22.60 3.66
CA LEU A 610 -18.71 -22.62 3.17
C LEU A 610 -18.62 -22.27 1.69
N ALA A 611 -19.53 -22.82 0.88
CA ALA A 611 -19.58 -22.52 -0.56
C ALA A 611 -19.87 -21.04 -0.83
N LYS A 612 -20.84 -20.45 -0.12
CA LYS A 612 -21.17 -19.01 -0.24
C LYS A 612 -20.00 -18.10 0.20
N ALA A 613 -19.35 -18.42 1.31
CA ALA A 613 -18.20 -17.64 1.76
C ALA A 613 -17.02 -17.75 0.79
N THR A 614 -16.81 -18.93 0.19
CA THR A 614 -15.79 -19.15 -0.84
C THR A 614 -16.14 -18.38 -2.13
N GLU A 615 -17.43 -18.33 -2.50
CA GLU A 615 -17.92 -17.50 -3.61
C GLU A 615 -17.58 -16.02 -3.40
N GLN A 616 -17.83 -15.48 -2.21
CA GLN A 616 -17.53 -14.08 -1.92
C GLN A 616 -16.05 -13.78 -1.89
N LEU A 617 -15.23 -14.72 -1.43
CA LEU A 617 -13.79 -14.61 -1.53
C LEU A 617 -13.34 -14.50 -3.00
N ALA A 618 -13.96 -15.27 -3.89
CA ALA A 618 -13.73 -15.19 -5.33
C ALA A 618 -14.22 -13.86 -5.92
N ASP A 619 -15.38 -13.35 -5.46
CA ASP A 619 -15.89 -12.03 -5.88
C ASP A 619 -14.92 -10.89 -5.53
N VAL A 620 -14.31 -10.91 -4.34
CA VAL A 620 -13.28 -9.95 -3.95
C VAL A 620 -12.07 -10.02 -4.89
N GLN A 621 -11.60 -11.22 -5.24
CA GLN A 621 -10.49 -11.38 -6.18
C GLN A 621 -10.82 -10.85 -7.58
N THR A 622 -12.04 -11.09 -8.07
CA THR A 622 -12.50 -10.54 -9.35
C THR A 622 -12.49 -9.00 -9.34
N LEU A 623 -12.91 -8.40 -8.23
CA LEU A 623 -12.95 -6.94 -8.08
C LEU A 623 -11.57 -6.30 -7.96
N LEU A 624 -10.64 -6.97 -7.30
CA LEU A 624 -9.24 -6.55 -7.21
C LEU A 624 -8.48 -6.74 -8.54
N GLY A 625 -9.15 -7.24 -9.58
CA GLY A 625 -8.56 -7.44 -10.91
C GLY A 625 -7.70 -8.69 -11.02
N VAL A 626 -7.77 -9.60 -10.05
CA VAL A 626 -7.03 -10.88 -10.01
C VAL A 626 -7.96 -12.01 -10.45
N GLY A 627 -8.60 -11.85 -11.61
CA GLY A 627 -9.66 -12.73 -12.10
C GLY A 627 -9.26 -14.20 -12.28
N THR A 628 -7.97 -14.46 -12.53
CA THR A 628 -7.44 -15.84 -12.63
C THR A 628 -7.53 -16.61 -11.33
N GLN A 629 -7.37 -15.92 -10.18
CA GLN A 629 -7.50 -16.57 -8.87
C GLN A 629 -8.96 -16.76 -8.43
N SER A 630 -9.90 -16.01 -9.01
CA SER A 630 -11.31 -16.15 -8.68
C SER A 630 -11.92 -17.44 -9.26
N ILE A 631 -11.49 -17.86 -10.46
CA ILE A 631 -12.02 -19.07 -11.12
C ILE A 631 -11.77 -20.33 -10.27
N PRO A 632 -10.57 -20.63 -9.79
CA PRO A 632 -10.33 -21.76 -8.87
C PRO A 632 -11.19 -21.70 -7.61
N LEU A 633 -11.43 -20.51 -7.04
CA LEU A 633 -12.28 -20.35 -5.86
C LEU A 633 -13.75 -20.63 -6.18
N TYR A 634 -14.28 -20.17 -7.34
CA TYR A 634 -15.63 -20.53 -7.78
C TYR A 634 -15.78 -22.04 -8.01
N GLN A 635 -14.76 -22.66 -8.63
CA GLN A 635 -14.75 -24.13 -8.80
C GLN A 635 -14.69 -24.85 -7.45
N GLN A 636 -13.94 -24.33 -6.51
CA GLN A 636 -13.89 -24.85 -5.14
C GLN A 636 -15.24 -24.71 -4.45
N ALA A 637 -15.92 -23.54 -4.59
CA ALA A 637 -17.26 -23.37 -4.06
C ALA A 637 -18.24 -24.42 -4.63
N LEU A 638 -18.12 -24.73 -5.93
CA LEU A 638 -18.91 -25.81 -6.58
C LEU A 638 -18.64 -27.19 -5.95
N THR A 639 -17.38 -27.49 -5.60
CA THR A 639 -17.04 -28.79 -4.98
C THR A 639 -17.57 -28.92 -3.55
N LEU A 640 -17.84 -27.81 -2.88
CA LEU A 640 -18.42 -27.80 -1.53
C LEU A 640 -19.94 -27.96 -1.52
N LEU A 641 -20.61 -27.75 -2.66
CA LEU A 641 -22.05 -27.97 -2.75
C LEU A 641 -22.34 -29.48 -2.72
N PRO A 642 -23.19 -29.96 -1.79
CA PRO A 642 -23.58 -31.36 -1.78
C PRO A 642 -24.42 -31.69 -3.02
N THR A 643 -24.33 -32.94 -3.46
CA THR A 643 -25.19 -33.50 -4.52
C THR A 643 -26.64 -33.70 -4.00
N VAL A 644 -27.30 -32.64 -3.52
CA VAL A 644 -28.59 -32.71 -2.87
C VAL A 644 -29.66 -31.89 -3.58
N ASP A 645 -30.89 -32.35 -3.50
CA ASP A 645 -32.08 -31.78 -4.13
C ASP A 645 -32.44 -30.35 -3.70
N GLY A 646 -32.74 -29.49 -4.66
CA GLY A 646 -33.60 -28.31 -4.56
C GLY A 646 -32.85 -26.96 -4.41
N ALA A 647 -32.55 -26.48 -3.23
CA ALA A 647 -32.03 -25.14 -2.97
C ALA A 647 -30.61 -24.89 -3.50
N ASP A 648 -29.82 -25.93 -3.70
CA ASP A 648 -28.41 -25.83 -4.11
C ASP A 648 -28.24 -25.64 -5.62
N LYS A 649 -29.27 -25.95 -6.44
CA LYS A 649 -29.24 -25.75 -7.89
C LYS A 649 -29.11 -24.30 -8.31
N THR A 650 -29.75 -23.39 -7.59
CA THR A 650 -29.68 -21.95 -7.88
C THR A 650 -28.27 -21.40 -7.65
N ILE A 651 -27.62 -21.85 -6.57
CA ILE A 651 -26.23 -21.46 -6.25
C ILE A 651 -25.26 -22.07 -7.24
N GLU A 652 -25.44 -23.35 -7.60
CA GLU A 652 -24.65 -24.02 -8.65
C GLU A 652 -24.72 -23.24 -9.96
N GLN A 653 -25.91 -22.87 -10.41
CA GLN A 653 -26.13 -22.08 -11.61
C GLN A 653 -25.46 -20.69 -11.53
N ARG A 654 -25.59 -20.02 -10.37
CA ARG A 654 -24.97 -18.72 -10.15
C ARG A 654 -23.43 -18.80 -10.20
N LEU A 655 -22.84 -19.82 -9.59
CA LEU A 655 -21.39 -20.05 -9.62
C LEU A 655 -20.88 -20.33 -11.04
N HIS A 656 -21.59 -21.16 -11.81
CA HIS A 656 -21.25 -21.36 -13.22
C HIS A 656 -21.37 -20.07 -14.02
N GLY A 657 -22.38 -19.24 -13.75
CA GLY A 657 -22.51 -17.91 -14.35
C GLY A 657 -21.35 -16.99 -14.03
N LYS A 658 -20.90 -16.96 -12.75
CA LYS A 658 -19.75 -16.16 -12.33
C LYS A 658 -18.44 -16.64 -12.94
N ILE A 659 -18.24 -17.95 -13.09
CA ILE A 659 -17.10 -18.51 -13.82
C ILE A 659 -17.10 -18.00 -15.27
N MET A 660 -18.25 -18.02 -15.93
CA MET A 660 -18.35 -17.54 -17.31
C MET A 660 -18.08 -16.05 -17.43
N LEU A 661 -18.58 -15.23 -16.50
CA LEU A 661 -18.30 -13.80 -16.45
C LEU A 661 -16.82 -13.51 -16.17
N ALA A 662 -16.22 -14.23 -15.21
CA ALA A 662 -14.79 -14.11 -14.92
C ALA A 662 -13.93 -14.48 -16.15
N VAL A 663 -14.28 -15.52 -16.89
CA VAL A 663 -13.63 -15.87 -18.16
C VAL A 663 -13.82 -14.77 -19.21
N MET A 664 -14.99 -14.11 -19.23
CA MET A 664 -15.22 -12.97 -20.12
C MET A 664 -14.34 -11.77 -19.82
N ASP A 665 -14.22 -11.40 -18.55
CA ASP A 665 -13.39 -10.28 -18.10
C ASP A 665 -11.92 -10.51 -18.44
N LEU A 666 -11.47 -11.76 -18.40
CA LEU A 666 -10.11 -12.15 -18.78
C LEU A 666 -9.85 -12.13 -20.30
N LYS A 667 -10.90 -12.21 -21.12
CA LYS A 667 -10.80 -12.34 -22.59
C LYS A 667 -10.11 -11.16 -23.28
N TRP A 668 -10.06 -10.00 -22.69
CA TRP A 668 -9.48 -8.80 -23.29
C TRP A 668 -7.94 -8.74 -23.15
N GLY A 669 -7.31 -9.73 -22.47
CA GLY A 669 -5.87 -9.81 -22.25
C GLY A 669 -5.19 -11.14 -22.57
N VAL A 670 -5.91 -12.14 -23.15
CA VAL A 670 -5.44 -13.54 -23.21
C VAL A 670 -4.93 -14.02 -24.58
N ASN A 671 -3.85 -14.82 -24.60
CA ASN A 671 -3.33 -15.48 -25.81
C ASN A 671 -4.10 -16.77 -26.22
N SER A 672 -3.69 -17.45 -27.29
CA SER A 672 -4.51 -18.51 -27.91
C SER A 672 -4.63 -19.81 -27.11
N GLU A 673 -3.69 -20.15 -26.25
CA GLU A 673 -3.63 -21.47 -25.59
C GLU A 673 -4.41 -21.48 -24.27
N GLN A 674 -4.32 -20.44 -23.49
CA GLN A 674 -5.10 -20.25 -22.26
C GLN A 674 -6.54 -19.83 -22.56
N PHE A 675 -6.76 -19.07 -23.63
CA PHE A 675 -8.11 -18.88 -24.16
C PHE A 675 -8.78 -20.24 -24.44
N GLN A 676 -8.06 -21.23 -24.94
CA GLN A 676 -8.59 -22.59 -25.10
C GLN A 676 -8.89 -23.26 -23.76
N ALA A 677 -8.01 -23.12 -22.75
CA ALA A 677 -8.24 -23.71 -21.43
C ALA A 677 -9.41 -23.02 -20.70
N LEU A 678 -9.45 -21.69 -20.70
CA LEU A 678 -10.57 -20.91 -20.15
C LEU A 678 -11.86 -21.14 -20.95
N GLY A 679 -11.76 -21.28 -22.28
CA GLY A 679 -12.86 -21.65 -23.14
C GLY A 679 -13.43 -23.03 -22.82
N GLN A 680 -12.59 -24.00 -22.43
CA GLN A 680 -13.05 -25.32 -21.96
C GLN A 680 -13.78 -25.24 -20.63
N ILE A 681 -13.29 -24.41 -19.68
CA ILE A 681 -13.96 -24.18 -18.39
C ILE A 681 -15.32 -23.51 -18.61
N ALA A 682 -15.37 -22.48 -19.45
CA ALA A 682 -16.62 -21.79 -19.80
C ALA A 682 -17.58 -22.73 -20.53
N ALA A 683 -17.10 -23.57 -21.46
CA ALA A 683 -17.90 -24.54 -22.15
C ALA A 683 -18.49 -25.60 -21.20
N ALA A 684 -17.68 -26.13 -20.27
CA ALA A 684 -18.17 -27.06 -19.26
C ALA A 684 -19.25 -26.45 -18.38
N SER A 685 -19.06 -25.18 -17.96
CA SER A 685 -20.08 -24.43 -17.21
C SER A 685 -21.34 -24.20 -18.05
N ASN A 686 -21.22 -23.86 -19.34
CA ASN A 686 -22.34 -23.72 -20.27
C ASN A 686 -23.14 -25.02 -20.40
N ASP A 687 -22.47 -26.15 -20.59
CA ASP A 687 -23.15 -27.45 -20.78
C ASP A 687 -23.97 -27.83 -19.53
N ARG A 688 -23.48 -27.50 -18.34
CA ARG A 688 -24.23 -27.66 -17.10
C ARG A 688 -25.47 -26.75 -17.05
N MET A 689 -25.33 -25.51 -17.50
CA MET A 689 -26.45 -24.56 -17.51
C MET A 689 -27.48 -24.89 -18.57
N VAL A 690 -27.05 -25.34 -19.75
CA VAL A 690 -27.97 -25.86 -20.82
C VAL A 690 -28.73 -27.07 -20.29
N SER A 691 -28.04 -28.02 -19.65
CA SER A 691 -28.69 -29.20 -19.06
C SER A 691 -29.70 -28.80 -17.98
N ALA A 692 -29.38 -27.79 -17.16
CA ALA A 692 -30.30 -27.23 -16.17
C ALA A 692 -31.55 -26.60 -16.85
N LEU A 693 -31.34 -25.85 -17.93
CA LEU A 693 -32.45 -25.27 -18.74
C LEU A 693 -33.35 -26.33 -19.33
N GLU A 694 -32.75 -27.39 -19.88
CA GLU A 694 -33.47 -28.53 -20.45
C GLU A 694 -34.27 -29.30 -19.38
N ALA A 695 -33.68 -29.49 -18.20
CA ALA A 695 -34.34 -30.17 -17.07
C ALA A 695 -35.60 -29.43 -16.59
N THR A 696 -35.66 -28.11 -16.79
CA THR A 696 -36.82 -27.27 -16.46
C THR A 696 -37.76 -27.02 -17.65
N GLN A 697 -37.54 -27.74 -18.76
CA GLN A 697 -38.39 -27.64 -19.96
C GLN A 697 -39.76 -28.27 -19.70
N GLY A 698 -40.73 -27.48 -19.33
CA GLY A 698 -42.07 -27.94 -18.94
C GLY A 698 -42.51 -27.39 -17.57
N ASP A 699 -41.59 -26.88 -16.81
CA ASP A 699 -41.90 -26.18 -15.56
C ASP A 699 -42.55 -24.81 -15.86
N PRO A 700 -43.36 -24.29 -14.95
CA PRO A 700 -43.89 -22.93 -15.09
C PRO A 700 -42.74 -21.92 -15.16
N PRO A 701 -42.94 -20.76 -15.81
CA PRO A 701 -41.94 -19.70 -15.86
C PRO A 701 -41.45 -19.35 -14.45
N SER A 702 -40.14 -19.13 -14.29
CA SER A 702 -39.53 -18.71 -13.02
C SER A 702 -38.46 -17.63 -13.26
N LEU A 703 -38.16 -16.85 -12.22
CA LEU A 703 -37.08 -15.85 -12.27
C LEU A 703 -35.71 -16.50 -12.41
N GLU A 704 -35.50 -17.66 -11.80
CA GLU A 704 -34.26 -18.43 -11.95
C GLU A 704 -34.01 -18.81 -13.39
N ARG A 705 -35.08 -19.23 -14.11
CA ARG A 705 -35.00 -19.56 -15.53
C ARG A 705 -34.71 -18.30 -16.37
N ALA A 706 -35.29 -17.15 -16.04
CA ALA A 706 -34.97 -15.89 -16.69
C ALA A 706 -33.50 -15.52 -16.52
N HIS A 707 -32.97 -15.65 -15.29
CA HIS A 707 -31.57 -15.40 -14.98
C HIS A 707 -30.63 -16.36 -15.79
N LEU A 708 -30.94 -17.64 -15.81
CA LEU A 708 -30.21 -18.65 -16.57
C LEU A 708 -30.16 -18.32 -18.08
N LEU A 709 -31.28 -17.93 -18.67
CA LEU A 709 -31.35 -17.52 -20.07
C LEU A 709 -30.53 -16.26 -20.35
N THR A 710 -30.45 -15.30 -19.41
CA THR A 710 -29.63 -14.10 -19.53
C THR A 710 -28.15 -14.47 -19.63
N ILE A 711 -27.67 -15.36 -18.75
CA ILE A 711 -26.27 -15.80 -18.74
C ILE A 711 -25.96 -16.60 -20.03
N LEU A 712 -26.84 -17.50 -20.45
CA LEU A 712 -26.68 -18.28 -21.68
C LEU A 712 -26.68 -17.39 -22.94
N SER A 713 -27.43 -16.28 -22.94
CA SER A 713 -27.36 -15.27 -23.98
C SER A 713 -25.96 -14.67 -24.10
N THR A 714 -25.39 -14.29 -22.97
CA THR A 714 -24.03 -13.73 -22.90
C THR A 714 -23.01 -14.76 -23.41
N TYR A 715 -23.10 -16.03 -23.00
CA TYR A 715 -22.22 -17.07 -23.49
C TYR A 715 -22.32 -17.26 -25.01
N ALA A 716 -23.53 -17.35 -25.56
CA ALA A 716 -23.74 -17.56 -26.99
C ALA A 716 -23.12 -16.44 -27.83
N GLY A 717 -23.19 -15.19 -27.35
CA GLY A 717 -22.65 -14.05 -28.07
C GLY A 717 -21.13 -13.86 -27.89
N PHE A 718 -20.60 -14.06 -26.70
CA PHE A 718 -19.22 -13.68 -26.39
C PHE A 718 -18.24 -14.84 -26.29
N LEU A 719 -18.61 -15.95 -25.70
CA LEU A 719 -17.70 -17.06 -25.36
C LEU A 719 -17.77 -18.24 -26.33
N ARG A 720 -18.90 -18.45 -26.98
CA ARG A 720 -19.07 -19.55 -27.93
C ARG A 720 -18.23 -19.35 -29.19
N VAL A 721 -17.65 -20.43 -29.71
CA VAL A 721 -16.91 -20.43 -30.98
C VAL A 721 -17.53 -21.46 -31.92
N PRO A 722 -18.07 -21.08 -33.10
CA PRO A 722 -18.31 -19.69 -33.53
C PRO A 722 -19.42 -18.99 -32.73
N ARG A 723 -19.34 -17.67 -32.64
CA ARG A 723 -20.35 -16.85 -31.94
C ARG A 723 -21.71 -16.97 -32.60
N ASP A 724 -22.77 -17.02 -31.82
CA ASP A 724 -24.14 -17.16 -32.26
C ASP A 724 -25.04 -16.05 -31.68
N TRP A 725 -25.04 -14.92 -32.36
CA TRP A 725 -25.81 -13.74 -31.96
C TRP A 725 -27.33 -13.94 -32.13
N ASP A 726 -27.80 -14.84 -33.03
CA ASP A 726 -29.19 -15.14 -33.15
C ASP A 726 -29.70 -15.99 -31.97
N LEU A 727 -28.88 -16.90 -31.50
CA LEU A 727 -29.14 -17.64 -30.24
C LEU A 727 -29.14 -16.72 -29.05
N ALA A 728 -28.15 -15.81 -28.97
CA ALA A 728 -28.05 -14.83 -27.90
C ALA A 728 -29.31 -13.95 -27.82
N GLU A 729 -29.77 -13.41 -28.95
CA GLU A 729 -31.00 -12.62 -29.02
C GLU A 729 -32.23 -13.44 -28.59
N ARG A 730 -32.35 -14.68 -29.03
CA ARG A 730 -33.47 -15.53 -28.61
C ARG A 730 -33.52 -15.76 -27.12
N PHE A 731 -32.38 -16.07 -26.51
CA PHE A 731 -32.30 -16.26 -25.05
C PHE A 731 -32.61 -14.97 -24.31
N ALA A 732 -32.05 -13.82 -24.72
CA ALA A 732 -32.34 -12.54 -24.12
C ALA A 732 -33.81 -12.14 -24.18
N ARG A 733 -34.48 -12.38 -25.34
CA ARG A 733 -35.94 -12.13 -25.49
C ARG A 733 -36.79 -13.03 -24.60
N GLN A 734 -36.44 -14.31 -24.45
CA GLN A 734 -37.13 -15.23 -23.57
C GLN A 734 -36.96 -14.85 -22.10
N ALA A 735 -35.72 -14.44 -21.71
CA ALA A 735 -35.45 -13.96 -20.39
C ALA A 735 -36.27 -12.70 -20.06
N LEU A 736 -36.33 -11.75 -21.01
CA LEU A 736 -37.07 -10.51 -20.86
C LEU A 736 -38.58 -10.78 -20.67
N ASP A 737 -39.19 -11.62 -21.54
CA ASP A 737 -40.59 -11.98 -21.45
C ASP A 737 -40.96 -12.64 -20.10
N MET A 738 -40.06 -13.46 -19.57
CA MET A 738 -40.25 -14.06 -18.26
C MET A 738 -40.10 -13.00 -17.13
N ALA A 739 -39.06 -12.21 -17.15
CA ALA A 739 -38.80 -11.20 -16.10
C ALA A 739 -39.94 -10.16 -16.01
N GLU A 740 -40.53 -9.78 -17.16
CA GLU A 740 -41.69 -8.88 -17.21
C GLU A 740 -42.96 -9.48 -16.60
N LYS A 741 -43.19 -10.77 -16.80
CA LYS A 741 -44.35 -11.47 -16.20
C LYS A 741 -44.29 -11.49 -14.67
N PHE A 742 -43.11 -11.44 -14.11
CA PHE A 742 -42.90 -11.42 -12.64
C PHE A 742 -42.74 -10.02 -12.07
N ASP A 743 -42.83 -8.96 -12.87
CA ASP A 743 -42.56 -7.58 -12.45
C ASP A 743 -41.23 -7.46 -11.70
N ALA A 744 -40.16 -8.06 -12.28
CA ALA A 744 -38.81 -8.14 -11.72
C ALA A 744 -37.84 -7.18 -12.43
N PRO A 745 -37.77 -5.91 -12.01
CA PRO A 745 -37.01 -4.87 -12.75
C PRO A 745 -35.50 -5.14 -12.83
N VAL A 746 -34.91 -5.83 -11.86
CA VAL A 746 -33.49 -6.20 -11.90
C VAL A 746 -33.21 -7.16 -13.04
N GLU A 747 -34.00 -8.23 -13.17
CA GLU A 747 -33.88 -9.24 -14.22
C GLU A 747 -34.29 -8.67 -15.58
N VAL A 748 -35.29 -7.77 -15.63
CA VAL A 748 -35.65 -7.03 -16.85
C VAL A 748 -34.46 -6.19 -17.33
N ALA A 749 -33.80 -5.46 -16.44
CA ALA A 749 -32.64 -4.65 -16.78
C ALA A 749 -31.44 -5.52 -17.26
N ALA A 750 -31.22 -6.67 -16.66
CA ALA A 750 -30.20 -7.62 -17.06
C ALA A 750 -30.47 -8.22 -18.47
N ALA A 751 -31.69 -8.69 -18.71
CA ALA A 751 -32.12 -9.25 -20.00
C ALA A 751 -32.05 -8.19 -21.12
N LEU A 752 -32.46 -6.94 -20.85
CA LEU A 752 -32.32 -5.82 -21.79
C LEU A 752 -30.84 -5.53 -22.11
N GLY A 753 -29.92 -5.68 -21.12
CA GLY A 753 -28.48 -5.55 -21.34
C GLY A 753 -27.96 -6.58 -22.36
N SER A 754 -28.26 -7.86 -22.15
CA SER A 754 -27.86 -8.92 -23.08
C SER A 754 -28.48 -8.76 -24.48
N LEU A 755 -29.69 -8.22 -24.55
CA LEU A 755 -30.34 -7.92 -25.82
C LEU A 755 -29.68 -6.75 -26.55
N ALA A 756 -29.29 -5.71 -25.81
CA ALA A 756 -28.56 -4.56 -26.34
C ALA A 756 -27.18 -4.98 -26.91
N ASP A 757 -26.49 -5.88 -26.22
CA ASP A 757 -25.23 -6.46 -26.68
C ASP A 757 -25.42 -7.22 -27.99
N ALA A 758 -26.43 -8.09 -28.07
CA ALA A 758 -26.74 -8.84 -29.27
C ALA A 758 -27.01 -7.93 -30.48
N TYR A 759 -27.72 -6.82 -30.30
CA TYR A 759 -27.95 -5.82 -31.35
C TYR A 759 -26.69 -5.03 -31.70
N GLY A 760 -25.91 -4.58 -30.69
CA GLY A 760 -24.69 -3.83 -30.89
C GLY A 760 -23.68 -4.55 -31.78
N TRP A 761 -23.42 -5.82 -31.49
CA TRP A 761 -22.46 -6.63 -32.24
C TRP A 761 -22.97 -7.06 -33.66
N ARG A 762 -24.25 -6.97 -33.90
CA ARG A 762 -24.85 -7.16 -35.24
C ARG A 762 -24.92 -5.86 -36.04
N GLY A 763 -24.50 -4.72 -35.46
CA GLY A 763 -24.59 -3.41 -36.09
C GLY A 763 -26.00 -2.82 -36.14
N LEU A 764 -26.95 -3.35 -35.36
CA LEU A 764 -28.35 -2.88 -35.31
C LEU A 764 -28.41 -1.74 -34.27
N LEU A 765 -27.75 -0.60 -34.57
CA LEU A 765 -27.51 0.46 -33.61
C LEU A 765 -28.76 1.19 -33.12
N ARG A 766 -29.78 1.34 -33.98
CA ARG A 766 -31.05 1.98 -33.59
C ARG A 766 -31.87 1.10 -32.65
N GLU A 767 -31.94 -0.20 -32.96
CA GLU A 767 -32.55 -1.19 -32.08
C GLU A 767 -31.84 -1.30 -30.73
N ARG A 768 -30.51 -1.27 -30.75
CA ARG A 768 -29.71 -1.18 -29.52
C ARG A 768 -30.08 0.06 -28.70
N LEU A 769 -30.13 1.22 -29.32
CA LEU A 769 -30.48 2.47 -28.63
C LEU A 769 -31.86 2.37 -27.96
N HIS A 770 -32.85 1.86 -28.67
CA HIS A 770 -34.21 1.69 -28.13
C HIS A 770 -34.22 0.77 -26.89
N VAL A 771 -33.52 -0.35 -26.97
CA VAL A 771 -33.41 -1.29 -25.84
C VAL A 771 -32.68 -0.69 -24.66
N VAL A 772 -31.59 0.04 -24.89
CA VAL A 772 -30.79 0.68 -23.83
C VAL A 772 -31.57 1.83 -23.17
N GLN A 773 -32.31 2.63 -23.92
CA GLN A 773 -33.22 3.65 -23.35
C GLN A 773 -34.26 3.03 -22.42
N ARG A 774 -34.84 1.89 -22.84
CA ARG A 774 -35.75 1.13 -21.98
C ARG A 774 -35.06 0.59 -20.73
N ARG A 775 -33.86 0.04 -20.87
CA ARG A 775 -33.01 -0.41 -19.76
C ARG A 775 -32.74 0.71 -18.75
N LEU A 776 -32.40 1.89 -19.25
CA LEU A 776 -32.18 3.08 -18.44
C LEU A 776 -33.45 3.52 -17.68
N ALA A 777 -34.62 3.43 -18.29
CA ALA A 777 -35.88 3.72 -17.62
C ALA A 777 -36.18 2.72 -16.49
N VAL A 778 -35.96 1.43 -16.72
CA VAL A 778 -36.15 0.35 -15.75
C VAL A 778 -35.15 0.48 -14.59
N SER A 779 -33.90 0.85 -14.86
CA SER A 779 -32.88 0.99 -13.81
C SER A 779 -33.15 2.11 -12.80
N ARG A 780 -34.15 2.97 -13.06
CA ARG A 780 -34.62 4.00 -12.13
C ARG A 780 -35.62 3.48 -11.10
N ASP A 781 -36.09 2.24 -11.25
CA ASP A 781 -36.97 1.61 -10.24
C ASP A 781 -36.19 1.46 -8.91
N PRO A 782 -36.79 1.82 -7.76
CA PRO A 782 -36.11 1.71 -6.45
C PRO A 782 -35.63 0.29 -6.12
N ARG A 783 -36.23 -0.73 -6.71
CA ARG A 783 -35.80 -2.13 -6.55
C ARG A 783 -34.46 -2.42 -7.24
N CYS A 784 -34.06 -1.60 -8.23
CA CYS A 784 -32.73 -1.62 -8.87
C CYS A 784 -31.75 -0.77 -8.04
N SER A 785 -31.45 -1.18 -6.81
CA SER A 785 -30.65 -0.41 -5.86
C SER A 785 -29.13 -0.60 -6.01
N ASP A 786 -28.69 -1.53 -6.84
CA ASP A 786 -27.25 -1.76 -7.11
C ASP A 786 -26.65 -0.60 -7.91
N MET A 787 -25.88 0.24 -7.22
CA MET A 787 -25.24 1.43 -7.79
C MET A 787 -24.26 1.09 -8.89
N ARG A 788 -23.55 -0.05 -8.80
CA ARG A 788 -22.61 -0.50 -9.84
C ARG A 788 -23.34 -0.83 -11.11
N GLN A 789 -24.46 -1.56 -11.03
CA GLN A 789 -25.31 -1.85 -12.18
C GLN A 789 -25.88 -0.57 -12.78
N ARG A 790 -26.28 0.39 -11.96
CA ARG A 790 -26.75 1.69 -12.43
C ARG A 790 -25.69 2.43 -13.23
N VAL A 791 -24.44 2.48 -12.77
CA VAL A 791 -23.34 3.10 -13.52
C VAL A 791 -23.12 2.40 -14.85
N LEU A 792 -23.10 1.07 -14.88
CA LEU A 792 -22.97 0.30 -16.14
C LEU A 792 -24.10 0.62 -17.13
N VAL A 793 -25.36 0.72 -16.67
CA VAL A 793 -26.49 1.09 -17.52
C VAL A 793 -26.33 2.50 -18.09
N LEU A 794 -25.83 3.45 -17.31
CA LEU A 794 -25.56 4.82 -17.79
C LEU A 794 -24.44 4.86 -18.83
N ILE A 795 -23.37 4.08 -18.61
CA ILE A 795 -22.26 3.94 -19.57
C ILE A 795 -22.77 3.35 -20.89
N ASP A 796 -23.56 2.28 -20.83
CA ASP A 796 -24.15 1.66 -22.03
C ASP A 796 -25.08 2.62 -22.79
N ALA A 797 -25.85 3.44 -22.04
CA ALA A 797 -26.74 4.43 -22.62
C ALA A 797 -25.96 5.54 -23.33
N GLY A 798 -24.88 6.01 -22.70
CA GLY A 798 -23.98 6.98 -23.32
C GLY A 798 -23.33 6.44 -24.60
N ASP A 799 -22.80 5.20 -24.55
CA ASP A 799 -22.18 4.55 -25.70
C ASP A 799 -23.17 4.35 -26.86
N ALA A 800 -24.39 3.91 -26.58
CA ALA A 800 -25.41 3.74 -27.60
C ALA A 800 -25.78 5.07 -28.30
N LEU A 801 -25.85 6.16 -27.55
CA LEU A 801 -26.09 7.50 -28.11
C LEU A 801 -24.89 8.00 -28.95
N LEU A 802 -23.67 7.78 -28.50
CA LEU A 802 -22.47 8.14 -29.24
C LEU A 802 -22.40 7.40 -30.58
N LEU A 803 -22.75 6.10 -30.61
CA LEU A 803 -22.69 5.27 -31.79
C LEU A 803 -23.73 5.68 -32.86
N VAL A 804 -24.82 6.32 -32.48
CA VAL A 804 -25.83 6.84 -33.44
C VAL A 804 -25.63 8.33 -33.75
N GLY A 805 -24.63 8.99 -33.15
CA GLY A 805 -24.29 10.39 -33.38
C GLY A 805 -25.02 11.40 -32.52
N GLU A 806 -25.76 10.96 -31.49
CA GLU A 806 -26.49 11.84 -30.56
C GLU A 806 -25.57 12.30 -29.42
N PHE A 807 -24.46 12.97 -29.77
CA PHE A 807 -23.38 13.32 -28.85
C PHE A 807 -23.84 14.22 -27.70
N ALA A 808 -24.71 15.20 -28.01
CA ALA A 808 -25.19 16.15 -27.02
C ALA A 808 -26.04 15.49 -25.92
N GLU A 809 -26.86 14.52 -26.29
CA GLU A 809 -27.71 13.76 -25.35
C GLU A 809 -26.88 12.77 -24.49
N ALA A 810 -25.77 12.29 -25.01
CA ALA A 810 -24.88 11.38 -24.28
C ALA A 810 -24.17 12.06 -23.10
N MET A 811 -23.81 13.36 -23.22
CA MET A 811 -22.96 14.05 -22.26
C MET A 811 -23.51 14.08 -20.84
N PRO A 812 -24.76 14.46 -20.55
CA PRO A 812 -25.28 14.48 -19.19
C PRO A 812 -25.36 13.09 -18.57
N ILE A 813 -25.64 12.07 -19.37
CA ILE A 813 -25.73 10.66 -18.92
C ILE A 813 -24.34 10.14 -18.50
N LEU A 814 -23.34 10.39 -19.33
CA LEU A 814 -21.96 10.00 -19.06
C LEU A 814 -21.34 10.80 -17.91
N GLN A 815 -21.75 12.06 -17.73
CA GLN A 815 -21.35 12.86 -16.57
C GLN A 815 -21.95 12.32 -15.27
N GLU A 816 -23.24 11.90 -15.29
CA GLU A 816 -23.87 11.22 -14.15
C GLU A 816 -23.14 9.91 -13.84
N ALA A 817 -22.84 9.09 -14.86
CA ALA A 817 -22.10 7.85 -14.71
C ALA A 817 -20.72 8.06 -14.07
N GLN A 818 -19.97 9.05 -14.56
CA GLN A 818 -18.65 9.40 -14.04
C GLN A 818 -18.72 9.86 -12.58
N GLY A 819 -19.69 10.73 -12.22
CA GLY A 819 -19.89 11.21 -10.86
C GLY A 819 -20.19 10.10 -9.88
N LEU A 820 -21.14 9.22 -10.21
CA LEU A 820 -21.49 8.07 -9.39
C LEU A 820 -20.33 7.08 -9.25
N ALA A 821 -19.60 6.81 -10.32
CA ALA A 821 -18.42 5.94 -10.27
C ALA A 821 -17.30 6.53 -9.39
N HIS A 822 -17.13 7.85 -9.43
CA HIS A 822 -16.19 8.57 -8.58
C HIS A 822 -16.58 8.48 -7.09
N GLU A 823 -17.84 8.74 -6.76
CA GLU A 823 -18.37 8.60 -5.38
C GLU A 823 -18.19 7.18 -4.84
N MET A 824 -18.33 6.19 -5.70
CA MET A 824 -18.13 4.77 -5.37
C MET A 824 -16.65 4.36 -5.32
N GLN A 825 -15.72 5.22 -5.68
CA GLN A 825 -14.30 4.88 -5.89
C GLN A 825 -14.09 3.72 -6.88
N ALA A 826 -15.02 3.53 -7.80
CA ALA A 826 -15.03 2.47 -8.81
C ALA A 826 -14.28 2.93 -10.07
N ILE A 827 -12.97 3.00 -9.99
CA ILE A 827 -12.11 3.65 -11.00
C ILE A 827 -12.25 3.07 -12.40
N ASN A 828 -12.39 1.76 -12.53
CA ASN A 828 -12.58 1.15 -13.86
C ASN A 828 -13.88 1.65 -14.53
N LEU A 829 -14.93 1.86 -13.75
CA LEU A 829 -16.19 2.41 -14.23
C LEU A 829 -16.09 3.92 -14.48
N GLU A 830 -15.41 4.65 -13.57
CA GLU A 830 -15.14 6.07 -13.76
C GLU A 830 -14.37 6.31 -15.07
N LYS A 831 -13.34 5.50 -15.31
CA LYS A 831 -12.56 5.57 -16.54
C LYS A 831 -13.40 5.24 -17.77
N ALA A 832 -14.20 4.18 -17.74
CA ALA A 832 -15.06 3.83 -18.87
C ALA A 832 -16.03 4.97 -19.24
N ALA A 833 -16.63 5.62 -18.25
CA ALA A 833 -17.47 6.80 -18.47
C ALA A 833 -16.66 8.00 -18.97
N PHE A 834 -15.47 8.20 -18.43
CA PHE A 834 -14.54 9.27 -18.81
C PHE A 834 -14.14 9.15 -20.28
N ASP A 835 -13.74 7.97 -20.76
CA ASP A 835 -13.33 7.73 -22.13
C ASP A 835 -14.43 8.04 -23.14
N GLN A 836 -15.63 7.59 -22.85
CA GLN A 836 -16.78 7.86 -23.70
C GLN A 836 -17.15 9.34 -23.71
N ARG A 837 -17.05 10.01 -22.54
CA ARG A 837 -17.29 11.44 -22.42
C ARG A 837 -16.28 12.25 -23.24
N LEU A 838 -14.99 11.91 -23.18
CA LEU A 838 -13.97 12.52 -24.01
C LEU A 838 -14.29 12.41 -25.49
N ARG A 839 -14.68 11.21 -25.97
CA ARG A 839 -15.07 10.99 -27.37
C ARG A 839 -16.24 11.89 -27.79
N GLY A 840 -17.27 11.99 -26.96
CA GLY A 840 -18.42 12.85 -27.25
C GLY A 840 -18.09 14.33 -27.25
N LEU A 841 -17.29 14.80 -26.29
CA LEU A 841 -16.83 16.18 -26.23
C LEU A 841 -15.96 16.57 -27.43
N PHE A 842 -15.12 15.64 -27.90
CA PHE A 842 -14.30 15.84 -29.11
C PHE A 842 -15.16 16.05 -30.36
N GLN A 843 -16.23 15.25 -30.52
CA GLN A 843 -17.17 15.38 -31.62
C GLN A 843 -18.04 16.66 -31.55
N LEU A 844 -18.16 17.23 -30.35
CA LEU A 844 -18.90 18.47 -30.11
C LEU A 844 -18.01 19.72 -30.15
N ASP A 845 -16.72 19.59 -30.49
CA ASP A 845 -15.73 20.67 -30.47
C ASP A 845 -15.59 21.39 -29.10
N ARG A 846 -15.92 20.69 -28.00
CA ARG A 846 -15.86 21.22 -26.62
C ARG A 846 -14.46 21.03 -26.02
N TRP A 847 -13.46 21.58 -26.66
CA TRP A 847 -12.05 21.35 -26.39
C TRP A 847 -11.58 21.87 -25.03
N ASP A 848 -12.15 23.00 -24.54
CA ASP A 848 -11.83 23.52 -23.19
C ASP A 848 -12.20 22.55 -22.09
N GLU A 849 -13.31 21.82 -22.27
CA GLU A 849 -13.73 20.82 -21.30
C GLU A 849 -12.83 19.59 -21.33
N ILE A 850 -12.36 19.19 -22.51
CA ILE A 850 -11.39 18.09 -22.64
C ILE A 850 -10.10 18.42 -21.89
N LEU A 851 -9.56 19.65 -22.12
CA LEU A 851 -8.35 20.10 -21.42
C LEU A 851 -8.59 20.23 -19.90
N GLY A 852 -9.78 20.64 -19.49
CA GLY A 852 -10.17 20.67 -18.07
C GLY A 852 -10.24 19.30 -17.42
N MET A 853 -10.40 18.22 -18.20
CA MET A 853 -10.44 16.85 -17.70
C MET A 853 -9.04 16.22 -17.56
N ASP A 854 -7.99 16.79 -18.17
CA ASP A 854 -6.64 16.23 -18.18
C ASP A 854 -6.07 16.04 -16.76
N ALA A 855 -6.27 16.98 -15.86
CA ALA A 855 -5.81 16.88 -14.48
C ALA A 855 -6.35 15.61 -13.77
N ARG A 856 -7.63 15.28 -14.01
CA ARG A 856 -8.23 14.06 -13.45
C ARG A 856 -7.69 12.79 -14.13
N LEU A 857 -7.45 12.85 -15.43
CA LEU A 857 -6.80 11.76 -16.16
C LEU A 857 -5.42 11.45 -15.56
N ARG A 858 -4.60 12.48 -15.34
CA ARG A 858 -3.27 12.36 -14.73
C ARG A 858 -3.34 11.83 -13.29
N GLU A 859 -4.34 12.24 -12.53
CA GLU A 859 -4.58 11.72 -11.18
C GLU A 859 -4.95 10.23 -11.22
N MET A 860 -5.86 9.80 -12.09
CA MET A 860 -6.20 8.38 -12.26
C MET A 860 -4.97 7.56 -12.66
N GLN A 861 -4.10 8.08 -13.53
CA GLN A 861 -2.85 7.43 -13.92
C GLN A 861 -1.85 7.29 -12.76
N ARG A 862 -1.77 8.28 -11.87
CA ARG A 862 -0.88 8.24 -10.70
C ARG A 862 -1.36 7.28 -9.62
N LEU A 863 -2.67 7.20 -9.42
CA LEU A 863 -3.27 6.37 -8.38
C LEU A 863 -3.29 4.89 -8.76
N TYR A 864 -3.28 4.59 -10.07
CA TYR A 864 -3.46 3.22 -10.56
C TYR A 864 -2.43 2.92 -11.65
N PRO A 865 -1.74 1.76 -11.57
CA PRO A 865 -0.84 1.32 -12.62
C PRO A 865 -1.54 1.30 -13.98
N LEU A 866 -0.83 1.71 -15.04
CA LEU A 866 -1.35 1.81 -16.41
C LEU A 866 -2.02 0.53 -16.90
N GLU A 867 -1.56 -0.61 -16.43
CA GLU A 867 -2.08 -1.94 -16.74
C GLU A 867 -3.45 -2.23 -16.10
N GLN A 868 -3.77 -1.57 -14.97
CA GLN A 868 -5.09 -1.70 -14.33
C GLN A 868 -6.15 -0.83 -14.98
N ILE A 869 -5.76 0.29 -15.59
CA ILE A 869 -6.70 1.27 -16.13
C ILE A 869 -7.03 0.97 -17.62
N GLY A 870 -6.30 0.08 -18.29
CA GLY A 870 -6.46 -0.23 -19.72
C GLY A 870 -6.61 1.01 -20.60
N VAL A 871 -5.63 1.28 -21.45
CA VAL A 871 -5.68 2.26 -22.57
C VAL A 871 -5.77 3.76 -22.19
N SER A 872 -4.97 4.24 -21.25
CA SER A 872 -4.78 5.70 -21.07
C SER A 872 -4.06 6.37 -22.25
N CYS A 873 -3.43 5.62 -23.12
CA CYS A 873 -2.81 6.14 -24.33
C CYS A 873 -3.80 6.78 -25.31
N PHE A 874 -5.04 6.27 -25.39
CA PHE A 874 -6.03 6.83 -26.29
C PHE A 874 -6.53 8.20 -25.82
N GLU A 875 -6.77 8.36 -24.53
CA GLU A 875 -7.23 9.62 -23.93
C GLU A 875 -6.15 10.70 -24.04
N ILE A 876 -4.89 10.37 -23.77
CA ILE A 876 -3.76 11.30 -23.94
C ILE A 876 -3.60 11.68 -25.41
N ALA A 877 -3.77 10.75 -26.34
CA ALA A 877 -3.74 11.04 -27.76
C ALA A 877 -4.87 12.01 -28.19
N MET A 878 -6.03 11.92 -27.55
CA MET A 878 -7.13 12.89 -27.79
C MET A 878 -6.78 14.28 -27.23
N VAL A 879 -6.21 14.40 -26.04
CA VAL A 879 -5.74 15.67 -25.48
C VAL A 879 -4.64 16.25 -26.37
N ALA A 880 -3.68 15.45 -26.81
CA ALA A 880 -2.66 15.85 -27.78
C ALA A 880 -3.27 16.38 -29.10
N SER A 881 -4.34 15.74 -29.58
CA SER A 881 -5.05 16.19 -30.79
C SER A 881 -5.70 17.54 -30.60
N VAL A 882 -6.26 17.83 -29.42
CA VAL A 882 -6.84 19.13 -29.09
C VAL A 882 -5.76 20.21 -29.05
N HIS A 883 -4.59 19.96 -28.42
CA HIS A 883 -3.47 20.88 -28.44
C HIS A 883 -2.96 21.16 -29.86
N ALA A 884 -2.87 20.13 -30.70
CA ALA A 884 -2.50 20.31 -32.11
C ALA A 884 -3.49 21.17 -32.88
N LEU A 885 -4.80 20.95 -32.68
CA LEU A 885 -5.86 21.75 -33.30
C LEU A 885 -5.85 23.21 -32.86
N ARG A 886 -5.36 23.50 -31.67
CA ARG A 886 -5.17 24.87 -31.14
C ARG A 886 -3.85 25.52 -31.58
N GLY A 887 -2.98 24.79 -32.26
CA GLY A 887 -1.66 25.25 -32.66
C GLY A 887 -0.60 25.18 -31.57
N GLU A 888 -0.88 24.53 -30.45
CA GLU A 888 0.01 24.31 -29.30
C GLU A 888 0.90 23.08 -29.56
N LEU A 889 1.74 23.19 -30.61
CA LEU A 889 2.44 22.02 -31.19
C LEU A 889 3.43 21.34 -30.24
N ASP A 890 4.10 22.08 -29.38
CA ASP A 890 5.08 21.52 -28.43
C ASP A 890 4.38 20.61 -27.40
N LEU A 891 3.23 21.04 -26.87
CA LEU A 891 2.42 20.24 -25.96
C LEU A 891 1.86 19.00 -26.66
N ALA A 892 1.34 19.17 -27.88
CA ALA A 892 0.81 18.06 -28.66
C ALA A 892 1.87 16.97 -28.96
N VAL A 893 3.11 17.38 -29.24
CA VAL A 893 4.22 16.44 -29.48
C VAL A 893 4.59 15.70 -28.19
N SER A 894 4.71 16.43 -27.07
CA SER A 894 5.05 15.84 -25.77
C SER A 894 4.04 14.78 -25.33
N GLU A 895 2.75 15.09 -25.42
CA GLU A 895 1.67 14.17 -25.04
C GLU A 895 1.55 12.97 -26.00
N ARG A 896 1.79 13.18 -27.28
CA ARG A 896 1.84 12.10 -28.25
C ARG A 896 3.00 11.12 -27.97
N GLU A 897 4.16 11.63 -27.60
CA GLU A 897 5.29 10.80 -27.19
C GLU A 897 4.99 10.01 -25.94
N GLU A 898 4.32 10.62 -24.97
CA GLU A 898 3.83 9.94 -23.77
C GLU A 898 2.82 8.84 -24.11
N SER A 899 1.82 9.15 -24.93
CA SER A 899 0.83 8.17 -25.42
C SER A 899 1.50 6.98 -26.12
N ASN A 900 2.49 7.25 -26.99
CA ASN A 900 3.23 6.19 -27.67
C ASN A 900 4.07 5.34 -26.72
N THR A 901 4.66 5.96 -25.69
CA THR A 901 5.44 5.27 -24.66
C THR A 901 4.54 4.30 -23.89
N ILE A 902 3.36 4.77 -23.47
CA ILE A 902 2.37 3.95 -22.79
C ILE A 902 1.88 2.81 -23.70
N MET A 903 1.56 3.13 -24.96
CA MET A 903 1.11 2.11 -25.93
C MET A 903 2.16 1.04 -26.16
N THR A 904 3.44 1.42 -26.24
CA THR A 904 4.55 0.47 -26.42
C THR A 904 4.73 -0.40 -25.18
N ALA A 905 4.56 0.16 -24.00
CA ALA A 905 4.63 -0.57 -22.73
C ALA A 905 3.50 -1.60 -22.59
N ILE A 906 2.29 -1.30 -23.09
CA ILE A 906 1.12 -2.18 -23.00
C ILE A 906 1.11 -3.25 -24.10
N SER A 907 1.56 -2.94 -25.34
CA SER A 907 1.34 -3.83 -26.49
C SER A 907 2.47 -4.82 -26.75
N GLY A 908 3.68 -4.63 -26.16
CA GLY A 908 4.85 -5.39 -26.58
C GLY A 908 5.16 -5.22 -28.09
N PRO A 909 6.14 -5.89 -28.65
CA PRO A 909 6.46 -5.83 -30.06
C PRO A 909 5.45 -6.71 -30.85
N THR A 910 4.22 -6.29 -31.04
CA THR A 910 3.24 -7.09 -31.78
C THR A 910 2.56 -6.34 -32.91
N GLU A 911 2.62 -6.98 -34.08
CA GLU A 911 1.97 -6.60 -35.34
C GLU A 911 0.41 -6.57 -35.29
N ARG A 912 -0.23 -6.83 -34.15
CA ARG A 912 -1.69 -7.00 -34.07
C ARG A 912 -2.49 -5.69 -34.04
N TRP A 913 -1.92 -4.58 -33.61
CA TRP A 913 -2.65 -3.31 -33.46
C TRP A 913 -2.45 -2.32 -34.62
N GLY A 914 -1.69 -2.69 -35.65
CA GLY A 914 -1.43 -1.86 -36.83
C GLY A 914 -2.67 -1.40 -37.63
N ARG A 915 -3.87 -1.84 -37.26
CA ARG A 915 -5.13 -1.40 -37.90
C ARG A 915 -5.76 -0.16 -37.22
N TRP A 916 -5.33 0.17 -36.02
CA TRP A 916 -5.88 1.34 -35.27
C TRP A 916 -5.05 2.61 -35.40
N GLN A 917 -3.88 2.54 -36.02
CA GLN A 917 -3.02 3.70 -36.28
C GLN A 917 -3.55 4.66 -37.36
N HIS A 918 -4.66 4.31 -38.02
CA HIS A 918 -5.24 5.09 -39.12
C HIS A 918 -6.58 5.75 -38.78
N PHE A 919 -7.03 5.67 -37.54
CA PHE A 919 -8.15 6.47 -37.03
C PHE A 919 -7.60 7.44 -36.01
#